data_1e706a6e3f3b2e5749ca2874d33131e2
#
_entry.id   1e706a6e3f3b2e5749ca2874d33131e2
#
_cell.length_a   1.000
_cell.length_b   1.000
_cell.length_c   1.000
_cell.angle_alpha   90.00
_cell.angle_beta   90.00
_cell.angle_gamma   90.00
#
_symmetry.space_group_name_H-M   'P 1'
#
loop_
_entity.id
_entity.type
_entity.pdbx_description
1 polymer ?
#
loop_
_entity_poly.entity_id
_entity_poly.type
_entity_poly.pdbx_seq_one_letter_code
_entity_poly.pdbx_strand_id
1 'polypeptide(L)'
;MKYANIIVDISVEKLDKTFQYSIPENLQEEIQVGVQVDIPFGNRKLTGYVIELTEDAEFDPRRIRPIISVHEGSVAMESQLIALAGWMRKNYGSTMNQALKTVLPIRRQTKEVQKREIVLLIPKTEAQQKLALFEQKHYTAKARLLRELIQESVLDYSLVTGKLNISAAVIRGMAQQQILKVESSRQFRNPVSHLDQKGYHLTLNENQQRVVDTVCSDLEAGIHKTYLLRGVTGSGKTEVYMELIAHTVAQGRQAIVLIPEIALTYQTVMRFYNRFGDRVSIMNSKLSQGERFDQFERAKAGDIDIMIGPRSALFTPFPHLGLIIIDEEHETSYKSETAPRYHARDVAIERARMNVASVLLGSATPSVDSYYQAMQGKYQLLTLSERVEKKPLPDCEVVDLRSELRAGNRSILSERLQELMEDRLKKRQQIMLFLNRRGISGFISCRACGYVIQCPHCDVSLSQHAGGRMVCHYCGYEQPLPKICPSCGSKYLGGFKAGTQKIEMLVQQRFPQARVMRMDFDTTRTKDAYEKILHAFANQEADILIGTQMIVKGHDFPNVTLVGVLAADMSLHVPDFHASERTFQLLTQAVGRAGRGKEPGQAVIQTYDPDHFAIQTAKEQDYDAFYKQEIAYRRMLAYPPVWQLLLIHCTGTDPQVTTAAARDLAEFLHRVISQKGKNIMLVGPADASIAKISDVYRKVIYMKAPEYATLVACKDLVERKIKNNSTFSNVSVQFDFNPTSGF
;
A
#
# COMPACT_ATOMS: atom_id res chain seq x y z
N MET A 1 17.80 26.41 -24.54
CA MET A 1 16.40 26.17 -24.96
C MET A 1 15.56 27.39 -24.67
N LYS A 2 14.64 27.76 -25.56
CA LYS A 2 13.92 29.04 -25.45
C LYS A 2 12.55 28.95 -24.82
N TYR A 3 11.95 27.76 -24.85
CA TYR A 3 10.56 27.56 -24.39
C TYR A 3 10.43 26.34 -23.50
N ALA A 4 9.46 26.38 -22.59
CA ALA A 4 9.10 25.31 -21.71
C ALA A 4 7.61 24.95 -21.87
N ASN A 5 7.32 23.67 -22.05
CA ASN A 5 5.97 23.13 -22.01
C ASN A 5 5.62 22.78 -20.56
N ILE A 6 4.58 23.42 -20.02
CA ILE A 6 4.25 23.41 -18.60
C ILE A 6 2.85 22.85 -18.37
N ILE A 7 2.70 21.96 -17.40
CA ILE A 7 1.41 21.56 -16.83
C ILE A 7 1.13 22.44 -15.61
N VAL A 8 0.00 23.11 -15.65
CA VAL A 8 -0.43 24.00 -14.54
C VAL A 8 -0.84 23.16 -13.32
N ASP A 9 -0.49 23.62 -12.12
CA ASP A 9 -0.82 22.92 -10.86
C ASP A 9 -2.30 23.10 -10.45
N ILE A 10 -3.22 22.77 -11.38
CA ILE A 10 -4.65 22.73 -11.16
C ILE A 10 -5.20 21.41 -11.70
N SER A 11 -5.84 20.63 -10.84
CA SER A 11 -6.42 19.34 -11.19
C SER A 11 -7.83 19.47 -11.77
N VAL A 12 -7.98 20.29 -12.82
CA VAL A 12 -9.22 20.44 -13.58
C VAL A 12 -9.01 19.91 -14.99
N GLU A 13 -9.90 19.05 -15.44
CA GLU A 13 -9.77 18.36 -16.73
C GLU A 13 -9.66 19.33 -17.93
N LYS A 14 -10.35 20.47 -17.90
CA LYS A 14 -10.27 21.50 -18.93
C LYS A 14 -8.86 22.13 -19.07
N LEU A 15 -8.04 22.07 -18.01
CA LEU A 15 -6.70 22.59 -17.93
C LEU A 15 -5.63 21.48 -18.03
N ASP A 16 -6.04 20.23 -18.27
CA ASP A 16 -5.14 19.08 -18.44
C ASP A 16 -4.53 19.06 -19.84
N LYS A 17 -3.76 20.10 -20.13
CA LYS A 17 -2.96 20.27 -21.35
C LYS A 17 -1.70 21.05 -21.04
N THR A 18 -0.71 20.93 -21.90
CA THR A 18 0.49 21.74 -21.86
C THR A 18 0.22 23.17 -22.27
N PHE A 19 0.90 24.08 -21.61
CA PHE A 19 0.93 25.48 -21.96
C PHE A 19 2.39 25.87 -22.18
N GLN A 20 2.69 26.47 -23.32
CA GLN A 20 4.03 26.88 -23.64
C GLN A 20 4.34 28.27 -23.09
N TYR A 21 5.51 28.42 -22.45
CA TYR A 21 6.04 29.68 -21.91
C TYR A 21 7.45 29.89 -22.40
N SER A 22 7.87 31.15 -22.57
CA SER A 22 9.27 31.48 -22.87
C SER A 22 10.11 31.47 -21.60
N ILE A 23 11.37 31.07 -21.74
CA ILE A 23 12.34 31.02 -20.63
C ILE A 23 13.16 32.32 -20.68
N PRO A 24 13.09 33.19 -19.64
CA PRO A 24 13.94 34.34 -19.51
C PRO A 24 15.42 33.97 -19.44
N GLU A 25 16.31 34.81 -20.01
CA GLU A 25 17.76 34.54 -20.03
C GLU A 25 18.37 34.29 -18.64
N ASN A 26 17.91 35.03 -17.65
CA ASN A 26 18.36 34.89 -16.26
C ASN A 26 17.87 33.59 -15.55
N LEU A 27 16.95 32.82 -16.14
CA LEU A 27 16.42 31.60 -15.59
C LEU A 27 16.80 30.34 -16.38
N GLN A 28 17.58 30.48 -17.47
CA GLN A 28 17.91 29.37 -18.36
C GLN A 28 18.72 28.25 -17.70
N GLU A 29 19.55 28.58 -16.72
CA GLU A 29 20.35 27.58 -15.98
C GLU A 29 19.55 26.87 -14.89
N GLU A 30 18.52 27.54 -14.35
CA GLU A 30 17.70 27.01 -13.24
C GLU A 30 16.50 26.17 -13.72
N ILE A 31 15.99 26.48 -14.94
CA ILE A 31 14.82 25.79 -15.48
C ILE A 31 15.21 24.51 -16.19
N GLN A 32 14.89 23.40 -15.57
CA GLN A 32 15.06 22.04 -16.09
C GLN A 32 13.72 21.30 -16.14
N VAL A 33 13.64 20.20 -16.89
CA VAL A 33 12.48 19.32 -16.86
C VAL A 33 12.27 18.80 -15.44
N GLY A 34 11.03 18.90 -14.95
CA GLY A 34 10.66 18.51 -13.59
C GLY A 34 10.65 19.64 -12.56
N VAL A 35 11.19 20.81 -12.89
CA VAL A 35 11.17 21.97 -11.98
C VAL A 35 9.78 22.58 -11.93
N GLN A 36 9.36 23.00 -10.73
CA GLN A 36 8.14 23.76 -10.55
C GLN A 36 8.42 25.26 -10.74
N VAL A 37 7.64 25.91 -11.57
CA VAL A 37 7.80 27.32 -11.91
C VAL A 37 6.53 28.11 -11.66
N ASP A 38 6.69 29.39 -11.40
CA ASP A 38 5.61 30.35 -11.31
C ASP A 38 5.34 30.98 -12.67
N ILE A 39 4.10 30.93 -13.12
CA ILE A 39 3.68 31.35 -14.45
C ILE A 39 2.51 32.35 -14.42
N PRO A 40 2.42 33.27 -15.35
CA PRO A 40 1.25 34.11 -15.51
C PRO A 40 0.14 33.32 -16.22
N PHE A 41 -1.01 33.14 -15.58
CA PHE A 41 -2.17 32.43 -16.12
C PHE A 41 -3.42 33.31 -16.07
N GLY A 42 -3.86 33.85 -17.21
CA GLY A 42 -4.86 34.93 -17.24
C GLY A 42 -4.38 36.15 -16.46
N ASN A 43 -5.13 36.57 -15.46
CA ASN A 43 -4.81 37.68 -14.55
C ASN A 43 -4.25 37.20 -13.20
N ARG A 44 -3.88 35.91 -13.08
CA ARG A 44 -3.39 35.30 -11.83
C ARG A 44 -1.98 34.77 -12.04
N LYS A 45 -1.24 34.69 -10.94
CA LYS A 45 0.00 33.93 -10.86
C LYS A 45 -0.36 32.50 -10.39
N LEU A 46 0.08 31.49 -11.12
CA LEU A 46 -0.10 30.06 -10.78
C LEU A 46 1.25 29.36 -10.82
N THR A 47 1.30 28.19 -10.24
CA THR A 47 2.45 27.29 -10.34
C THR A 47 2.19 26.22 -11.39
N GLY A 48 3.28 25.69 -12.00
CA GLY A 48 3.20 24.59 -12.93
C GLY A 48 4.50 23.81 -12.98
N TYR A 49 4.44 22.61 -13.54
CA TYR A 49 5.61 21.73 -13.70
C TYR A 49 6.10 21.79 -15.14
N VAL A 50 7.39 22.01 -15.33
CA VAL A 50 8.08 21.92 -16.63
C VAL A 50 8.16 20.45 -17.01
N ILE A 51 7.51 20.06 -18.10
CA ILE A 51 7.52 18.66 -18.56
C ILE A 51 8.38 18.44 -19.80
N GLU A 52 8.68 19.52 -20.53
CA GLU A 52 9.50 19.49 -21.73
C GLU A 52 10.15 20.86 -21.98
N LEU A 53 11.36 20.85 -22.53
CA LEU A 53 12.06 22.03 -22.98
C LEU A 53 12.27 21.92 -24.49
N THR A 54 11.95 23.01 -25.25
CA THR A 54 12.05 23.05 -26.71
C THR A 54 12.63 24.34 -27.20
N GLU A 55 13.17 24.32 -28.42
CA GLU A 55 13.61 25.51 -29.17
C GLU A 55 12.48 26.08 -30.04
N ASP A 56 11.47 25.24 -30.34
CA ASP A 56 10.38 25.56 -31.26
C ASP A 56 9.20 26.18 -30.54
N ALA A 57 8.66 27.25 -31.09
CA ALA A 57 7.43 27.88 -30.63
C ALA A 57 6.23 27.18 -31.27
N GLU A 58 5.29 26.68 -30.43
CA GLU A 58 4.03 26.10 -30.89
C GLU A 58 3.01 27.18 -31.37
N PHE A 59 3.25 28.44 -30.99
CA PHE A 59 2.41 29.59 -31.29
C PHE A 59 3.24 30.78 -31.74
N ASP A 60 2.59 31.87 -32.14
CA ASP A 60 3.28 33.13 -32.42
C ASP A 60 4.13 33.53 -31.19
N PRO A 61 5.49 33.63 -31.35
CA PRO A 61 6.40 33.94 -30.24
C PRO A 61 6.02 35.19 -29.44
N ARG A 62 5.36 36.17 -30.09
CA ARG A 62 4.93 37.43 -29.47
C ARG A 62 3.78 37.22 -28.47
N ARG A 63 3.05 36.09 -28.54
CA ARG A 63 1.95 35.75 -27.67
C ARG A 63 2.35 34.80 -26.52
N ILE A 64 3.57 34.23 -26.58
CA ILE A 64 4.08 33.35 -25.55
C ILE A 64 4.58 34.22 -24.39
N ARG A 65 3.94 34.05 -23.21
CA ARG A 65 4.31 34.79 -21.99
C ARG A 65 5.56 34.17 -21.35
N PRO A 66 6.43 34.99 -20.69
CA PRO A 66 7.58 34.46 -19.97
C PRO A 66 7.20 33.80 -18.64
N ILE A 67 8.03 32.84 -18.21
CA ILE A 67 8.03 32.30 -16.84
C ILE A 67 8.42 33.46 -15.89
N ILE A 68 7.74 33.53 -14.72
CA ILE A 68 7.98 34.59 -13.74
C ILE A 68 9.21 34.27 -12.90
N SER A 69 9.29 33.06 -12.35
CA SER A 69 10.38 32.60 -11.47
C SER A 69 10.34 31.09 -11.34
N VAL A 70 11.45 30.49 -10.89
CA VAL A 70 11.42 29.16 -10.31
C VAL A 70 10.65 29.25 -8.99
N HIS A 71 9.76 28.27 -8.74
CA HIS A 71 8.95 28.28 -7.51
C HIS A 71 9.86 28.02 -6.30
N GLU A 72 9.83 28.91 -5.32
CA GLU A 72 10.70 28.84 -4.15
C GLU A 72 10.44 27.54 -3.36
N GLY A 73 11.52 26.79 -3.08
CA GLY A 73 11.48 25.51 -2.40
C GLY A 73 10.93 24.35 -3.25
N SER A 74 10.89 24.49 -4.59
CA SER A 74 10.50 23.38 -5.46
C SER A 74 11.53 22.24 -5.44
N VAL A 75 11.03 21.00 -5.55
CA VAL A 75 11.85 19.79 -5.73
C VAL A 75 11.80 19.42 -7.22
N ALA A 76 12.96 19.31 -7.86
CA ALA A 76 13.04 18.87 -9.24
C ALA A 76 12.64 17.40 -9.36
N MET A 77 11.78 17.10 -10.33
CA MET A 77 11.29 15.74 -10.60
C MET A 77 12.16 15.08 -11.65
N GLU A 78 12.51 13.82 -11.42
CA GLU A 78 13.24 13.03 -12.39
C GLU A 78 12.43 12.79 -13.67
N SER A 79 13.04 12.90 -14.83
CA SER A 79 12.38 12.73 -16.14
C SER A 79 11.68 11.37 -16.28
N GLN A 80 12.24 10.31 -15.68
CA GLN A 80 11.63 8.98 -15.64
C GLN A 80 10.31 8.96 -14.87
N LEU A 81 10.20 9.71 -13.76
CA LEU A 81 8.97 9.82 -12.99
C LEU A 81 7.90 10.62 -13.74
N ILE A 82 8.31 11.62 -14.51
CA ILE A 82 7.40 12.36 -15.40
C ILE A 82 6.85 11.45 -16.51
N ALA A 83 7.70 10.64 -17.12
CA ALA A 83 7.28 9.66 -18.12
C ALA A 83 6.30 8.63 -17.52
N LEU A 84 6.58 8.16 -16.29
CA LEU A 84 5.71 7.27 -15.54
C LEU A 84 4.36 7.94 -15.22
N ALA A 85 4.35 9.22 -14.84
CA ALA A 85 3.12 9.98 -14.64
C ALA A 85 2.28 10.09 -15.94
N GLY A 86 2.93 10.31 -17.07
CA GLY A 86 2.29 10.31 -18.39
C GLY A 86 1.65 8.96 -18.73
N TRP A 87 2.34 7.87 -18.44
CA TRP A 87 1.81 6.52 -18.61
C TRP A 87 0.62 6.27 -17.67
N MET A 88 0.71 6.67 -16.40
CA MET A 88 -0.39 6.55 -15.43
C MET A 88 -1.62 7.34 -15.85
N ARG A 89 -1.45 8.59 -16.30
CA ARG A 89 -2.54 9.41 -16.85
C ARG A 89 -3.29 8.66 -17.97
N LYS A 90 -2.54 8.14 -18.94
CA LYS A 90 -3.12 7.45 -20.10
C LYS A 90 -3.89 6.19 -19.70
N ASN A 91 -3.32 5.38 -18.81
CA ASN A 91 -3.86 4.06 -18.48
C ASN A 91 -4.94 4.07 -17.40
N TYR A 92 -4.96 5.06 -16.51
CA TYR A 92 -5.90 5.11 -15.40
C TYR A 92 -6.91 6.27 -15.46
N GLY A 93 -6.85 7.12 -16.50
CA GLY A 93 -7.82 8.21 -16.69
C GLY A 93 -7.78 9.24 -15.55
N SER A 94 -6.64 9.86 -15.34
CA SER A 94 -6.46 10.99 -14.43
C SER A 94 -5.98 12.21 -15.20
N THR A 95 -5.97 13.39 -14.56
CA THR A 95 -5.24 14.53 -15.09
C THR A 95 -3.73 14.33 -14.95
N MET A 96 -2.95 14.97 -15.81
CA MET A 96 -1.48 14.93 -15.70
C MET A 96 -1.00 15.48 -14.34
N ASN A 97 -1.66 16.54 -13.86
CA ASN A 97 -1.36 17.10 -12.55
C ASN A 97 -1.61 16.09 -11.40
N GLN A 98 -2.71 15.31 -11.44
CA GLN A 98 -2.95 14.26 -10.44
C GLN A 98 -1.87 13.18 -10.49
N ALA A 99 -1.47 12.77 -11.70
CA ALA A 99 -0.41 11.78 -11.89
C ALA A 99 0.94 12.31 -11.38
N LEU A 100 1.33 13.55 -11.72
CA LEU A 100 2.55 14.20 -11.23
C LEU A 100 2.56 14.31 -9.71
N LYS A 101 1.45 14.71 -9.09
CA LYS A 101 1.31 14.76 -7.62
C LYS A 101 1.42 13.39 -6.94
N THR A 102 1.13 12.33 -7.66
CA THR A 102 1.25 10.96 -7.15
C THR A 102 2.68 10.47 -7.18
N VAL A 103 3.40 10.71 -8.28
CA VAL A 103 4.80 10.28 -8.43
C VAL A 103 5.79 11.18 -7.67
N LEU A 104 5.39 12.41 -7.33
CA LEU A 104 6.14 13.32 -6.45
C LEU A 104 5.40 13.52 -5.12
N PRO A 105 5.55 12.62 -4.16
CA PRO A 105 4.87 12.72 -2.87
C PRO A 105 5.36 13.87 -1.99
N ILE A 106 6.49 14.49 -2.35
CA ILE A 106 7.11 15.61 -1.64
C ILE A 106 7.10 16.84 -2.54
N ARG A 107 6.37 17.87 -2.11
CA ARG A 107 6.10 19.05 -2.94
C ARG A 107 6.89 20.29 -2.56
N ARG A 108 7.54 20.31 -1.38
CA ARG A 108 8.27 21.46 -0.88
C ARG A 108 9.54 21.00 -0.19
N GLN A 109 10.61 21.72 -0.46
CA GLN A 109 11.83 21.61 0.36
C GLN A 109 11.48 21.99 1.79
N THR A 110 12.00 21.23 2.73
CA THR A 110 11.95 21.57 4.14
C THR A 110 13.28 22.18 4.56
N LYS A 111 13.27 22.97 5.63
CA LYS A 111 14.53 23.52 6.18
C LYS A 111 15.51 22.38 6.43
N GLU A 112 16.67 22.51 5.84
CA GLU A 112 17.79 21.58 6.04
C GLU A 112 18.21 21.59 7.52
N VAL A 113 18.47 20.41 8.05
CA VAL A 113 19.15 20.32 9.33
C VAL A 113 20.63 20.46 9.07
N GLN A 114 21.20 21.56 9.52
CA GLN A 114 22.64 21.79 9.46
C GLN A 114 23.28 21.29 10.75
N LYS A 115 24.12 20.29 10.64
CA LYS A 115 25.06 19.95 11.71
C LYS A 115 26.23 20.94 11.61
N ARG A 116 26.47 21.66 12.69
CA ARG A 116 27.62 22.55 12.78
C ARG A 116 28.66 21.90 13.67
N GLU A 117 29.85 21.78 13.16
CA GLU A 117 30.98 21.22 13.87
C GLU A 117 32.08 22.25 13.99
N ILE A 118 32.77 22.24 15.12
CA ILE A 118 33.92 23.11 15.41
C ILE A 118 35.15 22.26 15.26
N VAL A 119 35.97 22.57 14.28
CA VAL A 119 37.16 21.79 13.92
C VAL A 119 38.41 22.60 14.30
N LEU A 120 39.36 21.98 15.00
CA LEU A 120 40.66 22.58 15.31
C LEU A 120 41.50 22.70 14.04
N LEU A 121 41.98 23.90 13.73
CA LEU A 121 42.80 24.16 12.52
C LEU A 121 44.30 24.08 12.74
N ILE A 122 44.74 24.39 13.98
CA ILE A 122 46.17 24.41 14.32
C ILE A 122 46.64 23.07 14.88
N PRO A 123 47.92 22.73 14.73
CA PRO A 123 48.50 21.52 15.31
C PRO A 123 48.29 21.48 16.85
N LYS A 124 48.12 20.29 17.40
CA LYS A 124 47.89 20.08 18.85
C LYS A 124 48.97 20.69 19.71
N THR A 125 50.22 20.71 19.26
CA THR A 125 51.38 21.35 19.96
C THR A 125 51.20 22.86 20.06
N GLU A 126 50.80 23.53 18.97
CA GLU A 126 50.52 24.97 18.96
C GLU A 126 49.23 25.27 19.79
N ALA A 127 48.24 24.41 19.73
CA ALA A 127 47.04 24.55 20.53
C ALA A 127 47.34 24.48 22.03
N GLN A 128 48.25 23.63 22.47
CA GLN A 128 48.71 23.57 23.87
C GLN A 128 49.40 24.85 24.32
N GLN A 129 50.26 25.42 23.45
CA GLN A 129 50.92 26.73 23.75
C GLN A 129 49.91 27.86 23.86
N LYS A 130 48.93 27.91 22.94
CA LYS A 130 47.83 28.89 23.03
C LYS A 130 46.91 28.70 24.24
N LEU A 131 46.70 27.44 24.65
CA LEU A 131 45.94 27.11 25.85
C LEU A 131 46.61 27.74 27.10
N ALA A 132 47.92 27.52 27.28
CA ALA A 132 48.68 28.09 28.38
C ALA A 132 48.61 29.64 28.39
N LEU A 133 48.68 30.28 27.23
CA LEU A 133 48.54 31.73 27.06
C LEU A 133 47.12 32.21 27.45
N PHE A 134 46.07 31.47 27.07
CA PHE A 134 44.67 31.83 27.41
C PHE A 134 44.42 31.68 28.91
N GLU A 135 45.01 30.68 29.55
CA GLU A 135 44.93 30.47 31.00
C GLU A 135 45.65 31.61 31.75
N GLN A 136 46.85 31.99 31.33
CA GLN A 136 47.59 33.12 31.91
C GLN A 136 46.84 34.46 31.78
N LYS A 137 46.13 34.66 30.67
CA LYS A 137 45.32 35.88 30.43
C LYS A 137 43.90 35.80 30.95
N HIS A 138 43.57 34.77 31.72
CA HIS A 138 42.24 34.52 32.29
C HIS A 138 41.08 34.46 31.23
N TYR A 139 41.37 34.04 29.99
CA TYR A 139 40.35 33.86 28.94
C TYR A 139 39.64 32.51 29.12
N THR A 140 38.90 32.36 30.21
CA THR A 140 38.34 31.11 30.71
C THR A 140 37.49 30.35 29.66
N ALA A 141 36.66 31.07 28.89
CA ALA A 141 35.83 30.46 27.85
C ALA A 141 36.64 29.91 26.64
N LYS A 142 37.68 30.68 26.22
CA LYS A 142 38.58 30.25 25.13
C LYS A 142 39.46 29.07 25.56
N ALA A 143 39.97 29.11 26.81
CA ALA A 143 40.76 28.02 27.35
C ALA A 143 39.94 26.73 27.48
N ARG A 144 38.69 26.81 27.94
CA ARG A 144 37.78 25.66 28.03
C ARG A 144 37.51 25.03 26.69
N LEU A 145 37.16 25.81 25.65
CA LEU A 145 36.92 25.32 24.31
C LEU A 145 38.18 24.67 23.70
N LEU A 146 39.37 25.32 23.86
CA LEU A 146 40.59 24.81 23.29
C LEU A 146 41.06 23.54 23.96
N ARG A 147 40.82 23.38 25.26
CA ARG A 147 41.13 22.16 26.04
C ARG A 147 40.38 20.96 25.50
N GLU A 148 39.07 21.10 25.24
CA GLU A 148 38.26 20.04 24.67
C GLU A 148 38.68 19.74 23.20
N LEU A 149 38.98 20.78 22.39
CA LEU A 149 39.43 20.59 21.03
C LEU A 149 40.82 19.92 20.93
N ILE A 150 41.65 20.02 21.94
CA ILE A 150 42.92 19.29 22.01
C ILE A 150 42.68 17.79 22.25
N GLN A 151 41.65 17.45 23.02
CA GLN A 151 41.26 16.05 23.24
C GLN A 151 40.59 15.46 22.01
N GLU A 152 39.50 16.10 21.58
CA GLU A 152 38.75 15.77 20.39
C GLU A 152 38.85 16.92 19.37
N SER A 153 39.54 16.67 18.25
CA SER A 153 39.79 17.70 17.22
C SER A 153 38.56 18.27 16.54
N VAL A 154 37.42 17.63 16.73
CA VAL A 154 36.10 18.03 16.18
C VAL A 154 35.05 17.95 17.29
N LEU A 155 34.31 19.02 17.50
CA LEU A 155 33.25 19.10 18.50
C LEU A 155 31.93 19.57 17.88
N ASP A 156 30.82 19.02 18.32
CA ASP A 156 29.50 19.49 17.90
C ASP A 156 29.21 20.89 18.45
N TYR A 157 28.74 21.79 17.57
CA TYR A 157 28.47 23.19 17.91
C TYR A 157 27.41 23.35 19.01
N SER A 158 26.39 22.49 19.00
CA SER A 158 25.32 22.54 19.99
C SER A 158 25.78 22.06 21.37
N LEU A 159 26.67 21.08 21.44
CA LEU A 159 27.32 20.64 22.67
C LEU A 159 28.22 21.73 23.24
N VAL A 160 28.97 22.41 22.38
CA VAL A 160 29.86 23.53 22.81
C VAL A 160 29.06 24.71 23.35
N THR A 161 27.99 25.10 22.68
CA THR A 161 27.15 26.22 23.15
C THR A 161 26.25 25.86 24.31
N GLY A 162 25.70 24.64 24.37
CA GLY A 162 24.77 24.17 25.41
C GLY A 162 25.49 23.64 26.65
N LYS A 163 26.30 22.58 26.52
CA LYS A 163 26.95 21.93 27.68
C LYS A 163 28.21 22.63 28.13
N LEU A 164 29.07 23.10 27.24
CA LEU A 164 30.27 23.85 27.60
C LEU A 164 30.00 25.33 27.87
N ASN A 165 28.78 25.82 27.61
CA ASN A 165 28.34 27.19 27.82
C ASN A 165 29.31 28.22 27.19
N ILE A 166 29.70 27.99 25.93
CA ILE A 166 30.58 28.87 25.15
C ILE A 166 29.73 29.74 24.23
N SER A 167 29.86 31.04 24.30
CA SER A 167 29.09 31.96 23.47
C SER A 167 29.55 31.91 22.00
N ALA A 168 28.61 32.14 21.06
CA ALA A 168 28.91 32.26 19.65
C ALA A 168 29.95 33.34 19.28
N ALA A 169 30.06 34.37 20.13
CA ALA A 169 31.07 35.43 19.95
C ALA A 169 32.48 34.89 20.19
N VAL A 170 32.69 34.03 21.20
CA VAL A 170 33.98 33.39 21.48
C VAL A 170 34.39 32.49 20.35
N ILE A 171 33.45 31.66 19.85
CA ILE A 171 33.70 30.76 18.73
C ILE A 171 34.10 31.56 17.46
N ARG A 172 33.35 32.61 17.12
CA ARG A 172 33.66 33.51 16.01
C ARG A 172 35.04 34.19 16.16
N GLY A 173 35.37 34.69 17.37
CA GLY A 173 36.65 35.31 17.64
C GLY A 173 37.84 34.34 17.50
N MET A 174 37.68 33.08 17.86
CA MET A 174 38.72 32.07 17.69
C MET A 174 38.81 31.62 16.21
N ALA A 175 37.70 31.61 15.47
CA ALA A 175 37.69 31.36 14.04
C ALA A 175 38.37 32.45 13.24
N GLN A 176 38.16 33.73 13.58
CA GLN A 176 38.90 34.87 12.99
C GLN A 176 40.41 34.80 13.25
N GLN A 177 40.83 34.21 14.36
CA GLN A 177 42.23 33.98 14.69
C GLN A 177 42.81 32.72 14.01
N GLN A 178 42.05 32.06 13.15
CA GLN A 178 42.40 30.80 12.48
C GLN A 178 42.80 29.64 13.41
N ILE A 179 42.33 29.68 14.66
CA ILE A 179 42.56 28.59 15.63
C ILE A 179 41.65 27.42 15.38
N LEU A 180 40.39 27.70 14.99
CA LEU A 180 39.36 26.74 14.66
C LEU A 180 38.57 27.20 13.45
N LYS A 181 37.82 26.30 12.85
CA LYS A 181 36.79 26.65 11.85
C LYS A 181 35.43 26.06 12.29
N VAL A 182 34.38 26.71 11.87
CA VAL A 182 33.01 26.16 11.99
C VAL A 182 32.64 25.59 10.64
N GLU A 183 32.53 24.29 10.57
CA GLU A 183 32.02 23.60 9.38
C GLU A 183 30.52 23.37 9.55
N SER A 184 29.78 23.63 8.49
CA SER A 184 28.36 23.32 8.43
C SER A 184 28.20 22.22 7.39
N SER A 185 27.81 21.04 7.81
CA SER A 185 27.43 19.94 6.93
C SER A 185 25.92 19.74 6.97
N ARG A 186 25.35 19.42 5.82
CA ARG A 186 23.94 19.00 5.76
C ARG A 186 23.80 17.67 6.47
N GLN A 187 22.94 17.60 7.48
CA GLN A 187 22.61 16.36 8.12
C GLN A 187 21.22 15.91 7.70
N PHE A 188 21.12 14.74 7.08
CA PHE A 188 19.85 14.13 6.77
C PHE A 188 19.24 13.49 8.03
N ARG A 189 17.95 13.71 8.24
CA ARG A 189 17.18 12.98 9.27
C ARG A 189 17.10 11.52 8.82
N ASN A 190 17.77 10.63 9.54
CA ASN A 190 17.69 9.20 9.24
C ASN A 190 16.73 8.52 10.23
N PRO A 191 15.56 8.02 9.80
CA PRO A 191 14.58 7.41 10.70
C PRO A 191 15.06 6.09 11.32
N VAL A 192 16.17 5.52 10.84
CA VAL A 192 16.77 4.26 11.34
C VAL A 192 18.12 4.45 12.04
N SER A 193 18.62 5.67 12.18
CA SER A 193 19.95 5.98 12.73
C SER A 193 20.19 5.61 14.21
N HIS A 194 19.15 5.23 14.94
CA HIS A 194 19.21 4.88 16.35
C HIS A 194 19.16 3.37 16.62
N LEU A 195 19.28 2.57 15.56
CA LEU A 195 19.15 1.12 15.66
C LEU A 195 20.54 0.49 15.79
N ASP A 196 20.74 -0.36 16.83
CA ASP A 196 21.96 -1.15 16.97
C ASP A 196 21.97 -2.28 15.95
N GLN A 197 22.98 -2.30 15.09
CA GLN A 197 23.14 -3.35 14.10
C GLN A 197 23.64 -4.64 14.78
N LYS A 198 22.81 -5.68 14.72
CA LYS A 198 23.20 -7.03 15.11
C LYS A 198 23.62 -7.79 13.87
N GLY A 199 24.72 -8.55 13.96
CA GLY A 199 25.18 -9.38 12.83
C GLY A 199 24.04 -10.27 12.30
N TYR A 200 23.91 -10.34 10.97
CA TYR A 200 22.91 -11.16 10.30
C TYR A 200 23.58 -12.30 9.55
N HIS A 201 23.30 -13.54 9.99
CA HIS A 201 23.75 -14.75 9.31
C HIS A 201 22.56 -15.40 8.62
N LEU A 202 22.67 -15.56 7.32
CA LEU A 202 21.65 -16.18 6.49
C LEU A 202 22.16 -17.51 5.95
N THR A 203 21.38 -18.57 6.11
CA THR A 203 21.61 -19.86 5.46
C THR A 203 20.34 -20.21 4.70
N LEU A 204 20.42 -20.22 3.38
CA LEU A 204 19.32 -20.63 2.52
C LEU A 204 19.22 -22.16 2.48
N ASN A 205 18.00 -22.68 2.43
CA ASN A 205 17.79 -24.08 2.07
C ASN A 205 17.86 -24.27 0.55
N GLU A 206 17.90 -25.52 0.08
CA GLU A 206 18.04 -25.85 -1.35
C GLU A 206 16.95 -25.24 -2.24
N ASN A 207 15.71 -25.17 -1.74
CA ASN A 207 14.60 -24.62 -2.50
C ASN A 207 14.72 -23.08 -2.64
N GLN A 208 15.11 -22.42 -1.56
CA GLN A 208 15.38 -20.97 -1.56
C GLN A 208 16.59 -20.65 -2.46
N GLN A 209 17.67 -21.44 -2.36
CA GLN A 209 18.86 -21.26 -3.19
C GLN A 209 18.53 -21.39 -4.67
N ARG A 210 17.76 -22.40 -5.07
CA ARG A 210 17.31 -22.53 -6.47
C ARG A 210 16.55 -21.32 -6.99
N VAL A 211 15.69 -20.74 -6.17
CA VAL A 211 14.95 -19.53 -6.53
C VAL A 211 15.91 -18.35 -6.73
N VAL A 212 16.84 -18.16 -5.81
CA VAL A 212 17.86 -17.11 -5.88
C VAL A 212 18.72 -17.29 -7.12
N ASP A 213 19.25 -18.48 -7.35
CA ASP A 213 20.14 -18.80 -8.50
C ASP A 213 19.40 -18.52 -9.83
N THR A 214 18.12 -18.89 -9.92
CA THR A 214 17.31 -18.65 -11.12
C THR A 214 17.21 -17.16 -11.43
N VAL A 215 16.87 -16.33 -10.44
CA VAL A 215 16.71 -14.89 -10.64
C VAL A 215 18.06 -14.21 -10.86
N CYS A 216 19.11 -14.58 -10.10
CA CYS A 216 20.46 -14.01 -10.26
C CYS A 216 21.05 -14.34 -11.63
N SER A 217 20.89 -15.56 -12.12
CA SER A 217 21.35 -15.94 -13.48
C SER A 217 20.68 -15.13 -14.57
N ASP A 218 19.35 -14.88 -14.45
CA ASP A 218 18.63 -14.01 -15.38
C ASP A 218 19.17 -12.56 -15.31
N LEU A 219 19.40 -12.02 -14.11
CA LEU A 219 19.94 -10.66 -13.91
C LEU A 219 21.35 -10.52 -14.50
N GLU A 220 22.23 -11.51 -14.30
CA GLU A 220 23.58 -11.54 -14.87
C GLU A 220 23.59 -11.64 -16.41
N ALA A 221 22.60 -12.36 -16.94
CA ALA A 221 22.38 -12.45 -18.39
C ALA A 221 21.71 -11.20 -18.99
N GLY A 222 21.41 -10.17 -18.17
CA GLY A 222 20.70 -8.97 -18.61
C GLY A 222 19.23 -9.22 -18.94
N ILE A 223 18.65 -10.32 -18.46
CA ILE A 223 17.25 -10.68 -18.68
C ILE A 223 16.42 -10.13 -17.53
N HIS A 224 15.52 -9.21 -17.85
CA HIS A 224 14.65 -8.57 -16.85
C HIS A 224 13.21 -9.03 -17.04
N LYS A 225 12.66 -9.63 -15.99
CA LYS A 225 11.33 -10.27 -15.99
C LYS A 225 10.51 -9.86 -14.76
N THR A 226 9.24 -10.19 -14.82
CA THR A 226 8.37 -10.23 -13.64
C THR A 226 8.29 -11.67 -13.15
N TYR A 227 8.65 -11.87 -11.89
CA TYR A 227 8.57 -13.16 -11.19
C TYR A 227 7.42 -13.15 -10.20
N LEU A 228 6.73 -14.29 -10.08
CA LEU A 228 5.76 -14.54 -9.02
C LEU A 228 6.33 -15.61 -8.08
N LEU A 229 6.75 -15.21 -6.88
CA LEU A 229 7.22 -16.12 -5.85
C LEU A 229 6.05 -16.54 -4.97
N ARG A 230 5.51 -17.73 -5.21
CA ARG A 230 4.54 -18.37 -4.35
C ARG A 230 5.25 -19.19 -3.28
N GLY A 231 5.11 -18.81 -2.02
CA GLY A 231 5.72 -19.55 -0.91
C GLY A 231 4.77 -19.69 0.26
N VAL A 232 4.58 -20.90 0.76
CA VAL A 232 3.73 -21.13 1.94
C VAL A 232 4.14 -20.22 3.11
N THR A 233 3.24 -20.00 4.03
CA THR A 233 3.53 -19.17 5.21
C THR A 233 4.68 -19.79 6.01
N GLY A 234 5.75 -19.01 6.25
CA GLY A 234 6.95 -19.50 6.92
C GLY A 234 7.95 -20.22 6.01
N SER A 235 7.83 -20.10 4.67
CA SER A 235 8.80 -20.65 3.71
C SER A 235 10.09 -19.85 3.57
N GLY A 236 10.20 -18.69 4.25
CA GLY A 236 11.40 -17.85 4.19
C GLY A 236 11.50 -16.99 2.92
N LYS A 237 10.38 -16.48 2.42
CA LYS A 237 10.37 -15.51 1.28
C LYS A 237 11.26 -14.30 1.54
N THR A 238 11.25 -13.79 2.76
CA THR A 238 12.04 -12.60 3.14
C THR A 238 13.54 -12.84 2.98
N GLU A 239 14.00 -14.04 3.29
CA GLU A 239 15.40 -14.45 3.13
C GLU A 239 15.80 -14.44 1.65
N VAL A 240 14.93 -14.94 0.77
CA VAL A 240 15.11 -14.86 -0.70
C VAL A 240 15.18 -13.40 -1.15
N TYR A 241 14.29 -12.54 -0.65
CA TYR A 241 14.33 -11.10 -0.98
C TYR A 241 15.67 -10.48 -0.61
N MET A 242 16.18 -10.77 0.58
CA MET A 242 17.46 -10.23 1.07
C MET A 242 18.65 -10.67 0.22
N GLU A 243 18.67 -11.92 -0.27
CA GLU A 243 19.74 -12.37 -1.18
C GLU A 243 19.66 -11.66 -2.53
N LEU A 244 18.49 -11.56 -3.12
CA LEU A 244 18.29 -10.87 -4.39
C LEU A 244 18.65 -9.37 -4.31
N ILE A 245 18.33 -8.74 -3.18
CA ILE A 245 18.72 -7.35 -2.91
C ILE A 245 20.24 -7.25 -2.79
N ALA A 246 20.88 -8.14 -2.03
CA ALA A 246 22.33 -8.15 -1.87
C ALA A 246 23.05 -8.30 -3.21
N HIS A 247 22.57 -9.20 -4.07
CA HIS A 247 23.08 -9.38 -5.42
C HIS A 247 22.90 -8.11 -6.27
N THR A 248 21.72 -7.50 -6.24
CA THR A 248 21.42 -6.26 -6.98
C THR A 248 22.32 -5.11 -6.54
N VAL A 249 22.50 -4.94 -5.22
CA VAL A 249 23.33 -3.89 -4.63
C VAL A 249 24.82 -4.13 -4.94
N ALA A 250 25.27 -5.38 -4.96
CA ALA A 250 26.64 -5.72 -5.35
C ALA A 250 26.95 -5.37 -6.82
N GLN A 251 25.94 -5.35 -7.68
CA GLN A 251 26.04 -4.86 -9.07
C GLN A 251 25.97 -3.31 -9.20
N GLY A 252 25.98 -2.58 -8.09
CA GLY A 252 25.86 -1.11 -8.08
C GLY A 252 24.46 -0.59 -8.43
N ARG A 253 23.43 -1.43 -8.32
CA ARG A 253 22.04 -1.06 -8.59
C ARG A 253 21.24 -0.97 -7.29
N GLN A 254 20.08 -0.30 -7.35
CA GLN A 254 19.22 -0.06 -6.18
C GLN A 254 17.97 -0.93 -6.22
N ALA A 255 17.37 -1.11 -5.03
CA ALA A 255 16.17 -1.91 -4.85
C ALA A 255 15.06 -1.16 -4.12
N ILE A 256 13.83 -1.37 -4.53
CA ILE A 256 12.62 -0.93 -3.82
C ILE A 256 11.90 -2.16 -3.29
N VAL A 257 11.53 -2.12 -2.01
CA VAL A 257 10.74 -3.18 -1.35
C VAL A 257 9.42 -2.59 -0.88
N LEU A 258 8.35 -3.01 -1.52
CA LEU A 258 7.00 -2.62 -1.11
C LEU A 258 6.49 -3.62 -0.08
N ILE A 259 6.10 -3.11 1.09
CA ILE A 259 5.51 -3.87 2.18
C ILE A 259 4.22 -3.17 2.59
N PRO A 260 3.10 -3.90 2.81
CA PRO A 260 1.87 -3.29 3.33
C PRO A 260 2.14 -2.54 4.63
N GLU A 261 1.55 -1.35 4.80
CA GLU A 261 1.85 -0.47 5.94
C GLU A 261 1.66 -1.15 7.31
N ILE A 262 0.67 -2.04 7.40
CA ILE A 262 0.39 -2.83 8.62
C ILE A 262 1.51 -3.86 8.89
N ALA A 263 2.17 -4.38 7.86
CA ALA A 263 3.25 -5.35 7.98
C ALA A 263 4.65 -4.69 8.11
N LEU A 264 4.75 -3.38 7.90
CA LEU A 264 5.97 -2.60 8.07
C LEU A 264 6.24 -2.32 9.57
N THR A 265 6.54 -3.38 10.30
CA THR A 265 6.84 -3.32 11.74
C THR A 265 8.29 -3.00 11.98
N TYR A 266 8.60 -2.59 13.22
CA TYR A 266 9.98 -2.41 13.67
C TYR A 266 10.85 -3.66 13.41
N GLN A 267 10.32 -4.86 13.70
CA GLN A 267 11.03 -6.13 13.47
C GLN A 267 11.37 -6.35 11.98
N THR A 268 10.44 -6.03 11.09
CA THR A 268 10.67 -6.13 9.64
C THR A 268 11.79 -5.19 9.20
N VAL A 269 11.75 -3.93 9.63
CA VAL A 269 12.78 -2.94 9.31
C VAL A 269 14.15 -3.37 9.86
N MET A 270 14.19 -3.88 11.10
CA MET A 270 15.44 -4.37 11.73
C MET A 270 16.08 -5.52 10.99
N ARG A 271 15.33 -6.43 10.38
CA ARG A 271 15.91 -7.52 9.56
C ARG A 271 16.74 -6.96 8.41
N PHE A 272 16.21 -5.96 7.70
CA PHE A 272 16.95 -5.32 6.60
C PHE A 272 18.12 -4.48 7.13
N TYR A 273 17.91 -3.71 8.19
CA TYR A 273 18.94 -2.86 8.77
C TYR A 273 20.13 -3.67 9.32
N ASN A 274 19.86 -4.78 9.98
CA ASN A 274 20.91 -5.69 10.48
C ASN A 274 21.82 -6.23 9.37
N ARG A 275 21.30 -6.38 8.15
CA ARG A 275 22.06 -6.88 7.00
C ARG A 275 22.74 -5.78 6.21
N PHE A 276 22.04 -4.68 5.95
CA PHE A 276 22.49 -3.65 4.99
C PHE A 276 22.90 -2.32 5.63
N GLY A 277 22.69 -2.16 6.94
CA GLY A 277 23.07 -0.96 7.68
C GLY A 277 22.41 0.32 7.15
N ASP A 278 23.18 1.41 7.12
CA ASP A 278 22.72 2.74 6.72
C ASP A 278 22.38 2.88 5.22
N ARG A 279 22.66 1.85 4.42
CA ARG A 279 22.24 1.79 3.01
C ARG A 279 20.74 1.53 2.85
N VAL A 280 20.01 1.23 3.95
CA VAL A 280 18.56 1.07 3.99
C VAL A 280 17.89 2.36 4.44
N SER A 281 16.81 2.71 3.79
CA SER A 281 15.89 3.73 4.25
C SER A 281 14.45 3.25 4.22
N ILE A 282 13.58 3.94 4.98
CA ILE A 282 12.17 3.64 5.05
C ILE A 282 11.31 4.82 4.62
N MET A 283 10.17 4.51 4.00
CA MET A 283 9.11 5.46 3.69
C MET A 283 7.82 4.96 4.35
N ASN A 284 7.18 5.77 5.19
CA ASN A 284 5.88 5.44 5.77
C ASN A 284 5.04 6.70 6.04
N SER A 285 3.78 6.51 6.44
CA SER A 285 2.86 7.61 6.73
C SER A 285 3.22 8.38 8.02
N LYS A 286 3.97 7.75 8.93
CA LYS A 286 4.38 8.34 10.23
C LYS A 286 5.53 9.36 10.10
N LEU A 287 6.27 9.32 8.99
CA LEU A 287 7.36 10.26 8.72
C LEU A 287 6.83 11.68 8.49
N SER A 288 7.48 12.65 9.10
CA SER A 288 7.27 14.07 8.82
C SER A 288 7.62 14.43 7.37
N GLN A 289 7.17 15.56 6.89
CA GLN A 289 7.51 16.02 5.53
C GLN A 289 9.03 16.22 5.36
N GLY A 290 9.72 16.66 6.41
CA GLY A 290 11.16 16.84 6.40
C GLY A 290 11.93 15.52 6.30
N GLU A 291 11.51 14.51 7.08
CA GLU A 291 12.12 13.19 7.00
C GLU A 291 11.93 12.57 5.63
N ARG A 292 10.71 12.66 5.05
CA ARG A 292 10.45 12.16 3.69
C ARG A 292 11.32 12.87 2.66
N PHE A 293 11.47 14.18 2.75
CA PHE A 293 12.32 14.96 1.86
C PHE A 293 13.78 14.50 1.96
N ASP A 294 14.30 14.34 3.17
CA ASP A 294 15.68 13.91 3.38
C ASP A 294 15.93 12.49 2.81
N GLN A 295 14.95 11.55 2.93
CA GLN A 295 15.10 10.21 2.32
C GLN A 295 15.07 10.26 0.79
N PHE A 296 14.29 11.15 0.19
CA PHE A 296 14.26 11.36 -1.26
C PHE A 296 15.60 11.91 -1.77
N GLU A 297 16.17 12.90 -1.09
CA GLU A 297 17.47 13.46 -1.47
C GLU A 297 18.60 12.43 -1.31
N ARG A 298 18.59 11.65 -0.22
CA ARG A 298 19.54 10.53 -0.02
C ARG A 298 19.46 9.49 -1.13
N ALA A 299 18.24 9.15 -1.55
CA ALA A 299 18.02 8.21 -2.65
C ALA A 299 18.57 8.77 -3.98
N LYS A 300 18.33 10.05 -4.24
CA LYS A 300 18.79 10.76 -5.45
C LYS A 300 20.31 10.92 -5.48
N ALA A 301 20.92 11.17 -4.33
CA ALA A 301 22.36 11.29 -4.18
C ALA A 301 23.11 9.93 -4.24
N GLY A 302 22.39 8.80 -4.12
CA GLY A 302 22.99 7.47 -4.04
C GLY A 302 23.52 7.11 -2.65
N ASP A 303 23.13 7.85 -1.60
CA ASP A 303 23.52 7.58 -0.21
C ASP A 303 22.82 6.32 0.34
N ILE A 304 21.74 5.87 -0.30
CA ILE A 304 20.99 4.67 0.03
C ILE A 304 20.78 3.81 -1.22
N ASP A 305 20.75 2.50 -1.03
CA ASP A 305 20.50 1.54 -2.11
C ASP A 305 19.15 0.86 -2.00
N ILE A 306 18.54 0.90 -0.82
CA ILE A 306 17.32 0.14 -0.53
C ILE A 306 16.30 1.09 0.08
N MET A 307 15.13 1.17 -0.55
CA MET A 307 13.97 1.87 -0.01
C MET A 307 12.87 0.87 0.34
N ILE A 308 12.46 0.85 1.60
CA ILE A 308 11.37 -0.01 2.09
C ILE A 308 10.17 0.86 2.44
N GLY A 309 8.99 0.45 2.02
CA GLY A 309 7.78 1.19 2.41
C GLY A 309 6.51 0.70 1.74
N PRO A 310 5.39 1.36 2.01
CA PRO A 310 4.12 1.07 1.36
C PRO A 310 4.15 1.54 -0.10
N ARG A 311 3.02 1.47 -0.76
CA ARG A 311 2.81 1.86 -2.16
C ARG A 311 3.54 3.13 -2.60
N SER A 312 3.66 4.15 -1.73
CA SER A 312 4.35 5.41 -2.05
C SER A 312 5.86 5.29 -2.23
N ALA A 313 6.49 4.29 -1.63
CA ALA A 313 7.92 4.02 -1.81
C ALA A 313 8.28 3.67 -3.26
N LEU A 314 7.28 3.23 -4.05
CA LEU A 314 7.45 2.95 -5.47
C LEU A 314 7.99 4.15 -6.26
N PHE A 315 7.81 5.37 -5.79
CA PHE A 315 8.22 6.60 -6.48
C PHE A 315 9.56 7.18 -5.98
N THR A 316 10.35 6.40 -5.25
CA THR A 316 11.70 6.81 -4.81
C THR A 316 12.59 7.10 -6.03
N PRO A 317 13.27 8.27 -6.12
CA PRO A 317 14.00 8.67 -7.30
C PRO A 317 15.39 8.01 -7.40
N PHE A 318 15.42 6.70 -7.48
CA PHE A 318 16.65 5.94 -7.67
C PHE A 318 17.17 6.08 -9.10
N PRO A 319 18.44 6.51 -9.31
CA PRO A 319 19.03 6.65 -10.63
C PRO A 319 19.33 5.31 -11.32
N HIS A 320 19.65 4.27 -10.56
CA HIS A 320 20.07 2.96 -11.08
C HIS A 320 19.22 1.82 -10.53
N LEU A 321 17.89 1.98 -10.61
CA LEU A 321 16.95 0.96 -10.11
C LEU A 321 17.15 -0.38 -10.83
N GLY A 322 17.35 -1.46 -10.06
CA GLY A 322 17.59 -2.83 -10.56
C GLY A 322 16.51 -3.83 -10.19
N LEU A 323 15.87 -3.64 -9.05
CA LEU A 323 14.92 -4.62 -8.52
C LEU A 323 13.76 -3.92 -7.79
N ILE A 324 12.53 -4.38 -8.06
CA ILE A 324 11.36 -4.00 -7.28
C ILE A 324 10.75 -5.26 -6.70
N ILE A 325 10.63 -5.32 -5.38
CA ILE A 325 9.97 -6.41 -4.66
C ILE A 325 8.64 -5.92 -4.12
N ILE A 326 7.58 -6.71 -4.29
CA ILE A 326 6.26 -6.45 -3.69
C ILE A 326 5.92 -7.63 -2.81
N ASP A 327 6.05 -7.46 -1.50
CA ASP A 327 5.66 -8.49 -0.54
C ASP A 327 4.15 -8.46 -0.29
N GLU A 328 3.56 -9.63 -0.04
CA GLU A 328 2.10 -9.82 0.08
C GLU A 328 1.34 -9.13 -1.08
N GLU A 329 1.73 -9.42 -2.34
CA GLU A 329 1.27 -8.71 -3.54
C GLU A 329 -0.26 -8.71 -3.73
N HIS A 330 -0.96 -9.65 -3.08
CA HIS A 330 -2.41 -9.78 -3.08
C HIS A 330 -3.13 -8.73 -2.23
N GLU A 331 -2.39 -7.91 -1.46
CA GLU A 331 -2.98 -6.95 -0.56
C GLU A 331 -3.70 -5.81 -1.30
N THR A 332 -4.96 -5.59 -0.91
CA THR A 332 -5.80 -4.55 -1.53
C THR A 332 -5.26 -3.12 -1.35
N SER A 333 -4.39 -2.90 -0.35
CA SER A 333 -3.74 -1.61 -0.10
C SER A 333 -2.80 -1.16 -1.22
N TYR A 334 -2.40 -2.05 -2.12
CA TYR A 334 -1.62 -1.72 -3.31
C TYR A 334 -2.44 -1.06 -4.42
N LYS A 335 -3.76 -1.11 -4.36
CA LYS A 335 -4.64 -0.32 -5.22
C LYS A 335 -4.88 1.07 -4.62
N SER A 336 -4.81 2.13 -5.45
CA SER A 336 -5.11 3.48 -5.02
C SER A 336 -6.62 3.73 -5.01
N GLU A 337 -7.15 4.28 -3.93
CA GLU A 337 -8.55 4.69 -3.81
C GLU A 337 -8.81 6.09 -4.41
N THR A 338 -7.76 6.88 -4.59
CA THR A 338 -7.82 8.23 -5.19
C THR A 338 -7.23 8.24 -6.59
N ALA A 339 -7.67 9.17 -7.42
CA ALA A 339 -7.15 9.32 -8.78
C ALA A 339 -5.68 9.81 -8.81
N PRO A 340 -4.85 9.21 -9.65
CA PRO A 340 -5.11 8.04 -10.48
C PRO A 340 -5.31 6.77 -9.63
N ARG A 341 -6.35 6.00 -9.95
CA ARG A 341 -6.67 4.75 -9.22
C ARG A 341 -5.80 3.60 -9.71
N TYR A 342 -4.49 3.73 -9.57
CA TYR A 342 -3.51 2.76 -10.05
C TYR A 342 -3.37 1.57 -9.11
N HIS A 343 -2.89 0.46 -9.65
CA HIS A 343 -2.39 -0.67 -8.88
C HIS A 343 -0.86 -0.63 -8.83
N ALA A 344 -0.26 -0.76 -7.65
CA ALA A 344 1.20 -0.65 -7.49
C ALA A 344 1.97 -1.70 -8.29
N ARG A 345 1.44 -2.93 -8.44
CA ARG A 345 2.01 -3.99 -9.27
C ARG A 345 2.21 -3.52 -10.72
N ASP A 346 1.16 -2.97 -11.33
CA ASP A 346 1.20 -2.58 -12.74
C ASP A 346 2.14 -1.41 -12.97
N VAL A 347 2.15 -0.44 -12.04
CA VAL A 347 3.07 0.70 -12.06
C VAL A 347 4.52 0.25 -11.80
N ALA A 348 4.73 -0.74 -10.90
CA ALA A 348 6.06 -1.32 -10.66
C ALA A 348 6.61 -2.02 -11.91
N ILE A 349 5.78 -2.78 -12.61
CA ILE A 349 6.16 -3.46 -13.86
C ILE A 349 6.55 -2.43 -14.94
N GLU A 350 5.74 -1.37 -15.10
CA GLU A 350 6.07 -0.33 -16.07
C GLU A 350 7.33 0.44 -15.68
N ARG A 351 7.48 0.78 -14.39
CA ARG A 351 8.68 1.43 -13.88
C ARG A 351 9.92 0.57 -14.08
N ALA A 352 9.83 -0.73 -13.81
CA ALA A 352 10.91 -1.68 -14.03
C ALA A 352 11.28 -1.77 -15.52
N ARG A 353 10.28 -1.80 -16.43
CA ARG A 353 10.50 -1.75 -17.88
C ARG A 353 11.26 -0.50 -18.31
N MET A 354 10.91 0.67 -17.76
CA MET A 354 11.59 1.94 -18.06
C MET A 354 13.04 1.97 -17.55
N ASN A 355 13.37 1.22 -16.48
CA ASN A 355 14.68 1.20 -15.82
C ASN A 355 15.51 -0.04 -16.15
N VAL A 356 15.04 -0.91 -17.03
CA VAL A 356 15.69 -2.22 -17.30
C VAL A 356 15.92 -2.96 -15.98
N ALA A 357 14.85 -3.13 -15.19
CA ALA A 357 14.84 -3.73 -13.86
C ALA A 357 13.91 -4.94 -13.82
N SER A 358 14.05 -5.78 -12.81
CA SER A 358 13.17 -6.92 -12.57
C SER A 358 12.15 -6.63 -11.47
N VAL A 359 11.02 -7.34 -11.51
CA VAL A 359 9.98 -7.27 -10.47
C VAL A 359 9.78 -8.65 -9.85
N LEU A 360 9.78 -8.72 -8.52
CA LEU A 360 9.45 -9.93 -7.78
C LEU A 360 8.16 -9.69 -6.97
N LEU A 361 7.13 -10.44 -7.28
CA LEU A 361 5.85 -10.44 -6.57
C LEU A 361 5.84 -11.61 -5.60
N GLY A 362 5.78 -11.36 -4.29
CA GLY A 362 5.80 -12.41 -3.28
C GLY A 362 4.47 -12.56 -2.56
N SER A 363 3.99 -13.80 -2.42
CA SER A 363 2.78 -14.11 -1.66
C SER A 363 2.71 -15.58 -1.27
N ALA A 364 2.03 -15.86 -0.14
CA ALA A 364 1.62 -17.23 0.19
C ALA A 364 0.33 -17.62 -0.56
N THR A 365 -0.52 -16.64 -0.79
CA THR A 365 -1.82 -16.75 -1.46
C THR A 365 -1.90 -15.68 -2.55
N PRO A 366 -1.20 -15.88 -3.69
CA PRO A 366 -1.17 -14.90 -4.77
C PRO A 366 -2.56 -14.42 -5.17
N SER A 367 -2.64 -13.20 -5.70
CA SER A 367 -3.88 -12.76 -6.34
C SER A 367 -4.17 -13.64 -7.57
N VAL A 368 -5.46 -13.91 -7.81
CA VAL A 368 -5.90 -14.67 -9.00
C VAL A 368 -5.39 -13.99 -10.27
N ASP A 369 -5.30 -12.67 -10.27
CA ASP A 369 -4.73 -11.88 -11.37
C ASP A 369 -3.25 -12.22 -11.63
N SER A 370 -2.40 -12.14 -10.61
CA SER A 370 -0.96 -12.42 -10.76
C SER A 370 -0.70 -13.88 -11.12
N TYR A 371 -1.44 -14.79 -10.49
CA TYR A 371 -1.28 -16.21 -10.79
C TYR A 371 -1.76 -16.54 -12.21
N TYR A 372 -2.85 -15.92 -12.67
CA TYR A 372 -3.29 -16.05 -14.07
C TYR A 372 -2.23 -15.57 -15.06
N GLN A 373 -1.59 -14.42 -14.81
CA GLN A 373 -0.50 -13.93 -15.65
C GLN A 373 0.69 -14.90 -15.67
N ALA A 374 0.99 -15.55 -14.55
CA ALA A 374 2.02 -16.59 -14.48
C ALA A 374 1.63 -17.82 -15.29
N MET A 375 0.38 -18.28 -15.19
CA MET A 375 -0.13 -19.41 -16.00
C MET A 375 -0.18 -19.08 -17.50
N GLN A 376 -0.29 -17.82 -17.90
CA GLN A 376 -0.18 -17.38 -19.29
C GLN A 376 1.28 -17.15 -19.75
N GLY A 377 2.28 -17.45 -18.91
CA GLY A 377 3.70 -17.27 -19.22
C GLY A 377 4.19 -15.83 -19.25
N LYS A 378 3.37 -14.84 -18.80
CA LYS A 378 3.79 -13.44 -18.71
C LYS A 378 4.65 -13.18 -17.48
N TYR A 379 4.42 -13.91 -16.38
CA TYR A 379 5.26 -13.92 -15.20
C TYR A 379 5.92 -15.29 -15.07
N GLN A 380 7.15 -15.33 -14.56
CA GLN A 380 7.81 -16.58 -14.24
C GLN A 380 7.40 -17.03 -12.83
N LEU A 381 6.73 -18.20 -12.74
CA LEU A 381 6.34 -18.75 -11.44
C LEU A 381 7.54 -19.41 -10.76
N LEU A 382 7.78 -19.01 -9.52
CA LEU A 382 8.75 -19.60 -8.60
C LEU A 382 8.01 -20.09 -7.35
N THR A 383 8.35 -21.27 -6.83
CA THR A 383 7.57 -21.89 -5.74
C THR A 383 8.46 -22.33 -4.58
N LEU A 384 8.04 -22.00 -3.35
CA LEU A 384 8.59 -22.49 -2.10
C LEU A 384 7.49 -23.28 -1.37
N SER A 385 7.46 -24.58 -1.57
CA SER A 385 6.36 -25.47 -1.11
C SER A 385 6.47 -25.87 0.36
N GLU A 386 7.64 -25.69 1.01
CA GLU A 386 7.90 -26.16 2.35
C GLU A 386 8.19 -25.01 3.32
N ARG A 387 7.85 -25.19 4.59
CA ARG A 387 8.30 -24.31 5.68
C ARG A 387 9.79 -24.52 5.96
N VAL A 388 10.48 -23.46 6.39
CA VAL A 388 11.94 -23.49 6.66
C VAL A 388 12.34 -24.65 7.60
N GLU A 389 11.58 -24.89 8.67
CA GLU A 389 11.87 -25.95 9.64
C GLU A 389 11.15 -27.28 9.33
N LYS A 390 10.61 -27.46 8.12
CA LYS A 390 9.82 -28.63 7.70
C LYS A 390 8.66 -28.97 8.66
N LYS A 391 8.16 -27.99 9.42
CA LYS A 391 7.00 -28.17 10.31
C LYS A 391 5.74 -28.42 9.52
N PRO A 392 4.85 -29.32 9.96
CA PRO A 392 3.57 -29.55 9.31
C PRO A 392 2.71 -28.28 9.33
N LEU A 393 1.79 -28.20 8.39
CA LEU A 393 0.74 -27.19 8.41
C LEU A 393 -0.20 -27.46 9.60
N PRO A 394 -0.85 -26.42 10.17
CA PRO A 394 -1.81 -26.60 11.23
C PRO A 394 -2.97 -27.51 10.80
N ASP A 395 -3.45 -28.37 11.69
CA ASP A 395 -4.68 -29.10 11.47
C ASP A 395 -5.87 -28.14 11.50
N CYS A 396 -6.77 -28.24 10.51
CA CYS A 396 -7.86 -27.31 10.33
C CYS A 396 -9.21 -28.04 10.25
N GLU A 397 -10.09 -27.74 11.19
CA GLU A 397 -11.45 -28.24 11.24
C GLU A 397 -12.46 -27.18 10.73
N VAL A 398 -13.45 -27.61 9.96
CA VAL A 398 -14.60 -26.77 9.58
C VAL A 398 -15.81 -27.16 10.40
N VAL A 399 -16.41 -26.21 11.10
CA VAL A 399 -17.59 -26.43 11.91
C VAL A 399 -18.82 -25.81 11.25
N ASP A 400 -19.85 -26.63 11.01
CA ASP A 400 -21.13 -26.22 10.46
C ASP A 400 -22.01 -25.58 11.55
N LEU A 401 -22.13 -24.26 11.54
CA LEU A 401 -22.97 -23.51 12.48
C LEU A 401 -24.48 -23.81 12.33
N ARG A 402 -24.90 -24.37 11.19
CA ARG A 402 -26.30 -24.84 11.02
C ARG A 402 -26.59 -26.05 11.89
N SER A 403 -25.63 -26.96 12.02
CA SER A 403 -25.69 -28.14 12.88
C SER A 403 -25.64 -27.75 14.35
N GLU A 404 -24.78 -26.81 14.75
CA GLU A 404 -24.73 -26.22 16.08
C GLU A 404 -26.10 -25.63 16.49
N LEU A 405 -26.71 -24.86 15.58
CA LEU A 405 -28.05 -24.27 15.84
C LEU A 405 -29.13 -25.32 16.01
N ARG A 406 -29.08 -26.43 15.24
CA ARG A 406 -30.05 -27.56 15.38
C ARG A 406 -29.85 -28.31 16.70
N ALA A 407 -28.60 -28.43 17.15
CA ALA A 407 -28.25 -29.00 18.47
C ALA A 407 -28.61 -28.09 19.65
N GLY A 408 -29.07 -26.85 19.38
CA GLY A 408 -29.49 -25.90 20.42
C GLY A 408 -28.42 -24.87 20.79
N ASN A 409 -27.20 -24.97 20.27
CA ASN A 409 -26.16 -23.97 20.49
C ASN A 409 -26.44 -22.70 19.65
N ARG A 410 -26.80 -21.62 20.33
CA ARG A 410 -27.07 -20.30 19.75
C ARG A 410 -25.88 -19.34 19.93
N SER A 411 -24.80 -19.81 20.57
CA SER A 411 -23.58 -19.03 20.74
C SER A 411 -22.88 -18.77 19.40
N ILE A 412 -22.04 -17.73 19.38
CA ILE A 412 -21.13 -17.48 18.27
C ILE A 412 -19.92 -18.42 18.32
N LEU A 413 -19.67 -19.03 19.48
CA LEU A 413 -18.62 -20.03 19.68
C LEU A 413 -19.26 -21.41 19.60
N SER A 414 -18.80 -22.23 18.65
CA SER A 414 -19.19 -23.64 18.56
C SER A 414 -18.72 -24.43 19.79
N GLU A 415 -19.38 -25.55 20.08
CA GLU A 415 -18.96 -26.43 21.17
C GLU A 415 -17.53 -26.89 20.97
N ARG A 416 -17.19 -27.30 19.75
CA ARG A 416 -15.82 -27.72 19.40
C ARG A 416 -14.77 -26.66 19.67
N LEU A 417 -15.03 -25.41 19.29
CA LEU A 417 -14.10 -24.31 19.56
C LEU A 417 -13.95 -24.06 21.06
N GLN A 418 -15.06 -24.11 21.82
CA GLN A 418 -15.03 -23.94 23.28
C GLN A 418 -14.20 -25.03 23.98
N GLU A 419 -14.34 -26.30 23.58
CA GLU A 419 -13.53 -27.41 24.08
C GLU A 419 -12.03 -27.20 23.87
N LEU A 420 -11.66 -26.83 22.64
CA LEU A 420 -10.27 -26.55 22.30
C LEU A 420 -9.71 -25.34 23.04
N MET A 421 -10.50 -24.29 23.20
CA MET A 421 -10.11 -23.11 24.00
C MET A 421 -9.83 -23.49 25.45
N GLU A 422 -10.70 -24.31 26.05
CA GLU A 422 -10.54 -24.79 27.43
C GLU A 422 -9.27 -25.62 27.59
N ASP A 423 -8.97 -26.53 26.64
CA ASP A 423 -7.74 -27.32 26.62
C ASP A 423 -6.48 -26.43 26.53
N ARG A 424 -6.46 -25.43 25.63
CA ARG A 424 -5.32 -24.53 25.47
C ARG A 424 -5.08 -23.65 26.69
N LEU A 425 -6.16 -23.16 27.32
CA LEU A 425 -6.05 -22.37 28.55
C LEU A 425 -5.47 -23.23 29.71
N LYS A 426 -5.89 -24.49 29.84
CA LYS A 426 -5.31 -25.43 30.82
C LYS A 426 -3.81 -25.65 30.57
N LYS A 427 -3.38 -25.68 29.32
CA LYS A 427 -1.98 -25.83 28.90
C LYS A 427 -1.19 -24.52 28.93
N ARG A 428 -1.80 -23.39 29.31
CA ARG A 428 -1.19 -22.05 29.29
C ARG A 428 -0.67 -21.65 27.89
N GLN A 429 -1.37 -22.08 26.86
CA GLN A 429 -1.13 -21.73 25.47
C GLN A 429 -2.03 -20.58 25.04
N GLN A 430 -1.58 -19.81 24.03
CA GLN A 430 -2.32 -18.65 23.57
C GLN A 430 -3.29 -19.01 22.44
N ILE A 431 -4.37 -18.23 22.36
CA ILE A 431 -5.48 -18.41 21.43
C ILE A 431 -5.68 -17.12 20.64
N MET A 432 -5.92 -17.22 19.33
CA MET A 432 -6.36 -16.11 18.50
C MET A 432 -7.78 -16.34 17.99
N LEU A 433 -8.67 -15.38 18.21
CA LEU A 433 -10.03 -15.38 17.67
C LEU A 433 -10.14 -14.31 16.59
N PHE A 434 -10.32 -14.76 15.37
CA PHE A 434 -10.38 -13.91 14.19
C PHE A 434 -11.83 -13.67 13.76
N LEU A 435 -12.21 -12.40 13.62
CA LEU A 435 -13.46 -11.97 13.04
C LEU A 435 -13.20 -11.12 11.80
N ASN A 436 -13.63 -11.57 10.63
CA ASN A 436 -13.52 -10.75 9.45
C ASN A 436 -14.65 -9.72 9.38
N ARG A 437 -14.41 -8.52 9.92
CA ARG A 437 -15.34 -7.40 9.87
C ARG A 437 -14.72 -6.23 9.10
N ARG A 438 -14.88 -6.19 7.78
CA ARG A 438 -14.76 -4.95 7.00
C ARG A 438 -16.13 -4.54 6.49
N GLY A 439 -16.62 -3.39 6.96
CA GLY A 439 -17.87 -2.78 6.52
C GLY A 439 -19.13 -3.35 7.20
N ILE A 440 -20.23 -2.66 7.03
CA ILE A 440 -21.57 -3.17 7.34
C ILE A 440 -21.90 -4.13 6.21
N SER A 441 -21.76 -5.43 6.44
CA SER A 441 -22.22 -6.45 5.50
C SER A 441 -23.73 -6.33 5.38
N GLY A 442 -24.19 -5.65 4.35
CA GLY A 442 -25.62 -5.47 4.08
C GLY A 442 -26.30 -6.72 3.51
N PHE A 443 -25.59 -7.85 3.39
CA PHE A 443 -26.20 -9.08 2.90
C PHE A 443 -27.06 -9.77 3.97
N ILE A 444 -28.06 -10.49 3.51
CA ILE A 444 -28.96 -11.27 4.35
C ILE A 444 -28.77 -12.76 4.06
N SER A 445 -28.56 -13.53 5.13
CA SER A 445 -28.45 -14.98 5.07
C SER A 445 -29.43 -15.68 5.99
N CYS A 446 -29.77 -16.91 5.66
CA CYS A 446 -30.57 -17.79 6.52
C CYS A 446 -29.64 -18.61 7.43
N ARG A 447 -29.75 -18.44 8.74
CA ARG A 447 -28.95 -19.19 9.71
C ARG A 447 -29.31 -20.67 9.80
N ALA A 448 -30.52 -21.08 9.33
CA ALA A 448 -30.96 -22.46 9.39
C ALA A 448 -30.40 -23.29 8.23
N CYS A 449 -30.24 -22.74 7.04
CA CYS A 449 -29.78 -23.47 5.84
C CYS A 449 -28.60 -22.86 5.11
N GLY A 450 -28.11 -21.68 5.51
CA GLY A 450 -27.00 -20.99 4.84
C GLY A 450 -27.40 -20.16 3.60
N TYR A 451 -28.64 -20.26 3.10
CA TYR A 451 -29.09 -19.55 1.91
C TYR A 451 -28.82 -18.05 2.00
N VAL A 452 -28.24 -17.48 0.93
CA VAL A 452 -27.97 -16.03 0.79
C VAL A 452 -28.79 -15.50 -0.38
N ILE A 453 -29.36 -14.31 -0.21
CA ILE A 453 -30.13 -13.66 -1.26
C ILE A 453 -29.18 -13.08 -2.29
N GLN A 454 -29.20 -13.63 -3.52
CA GLN A 454 -28.30 -13.27 -4.63
C GLN A 454 -29.03 -12.56 -5.77
N CYS A 455 -28.29 -11.81 -6.56
CA CYS A 455 -28.78 -11.19 -7.79
C CYS A 455 -28.88 -12.24 -8.91
N PRO A 456 -30.05 -12.39 -9.57
CA PRO A 456 -30.22 -13.38 -10.63
C PRO A 456 -29.40 -13.09 -11.91
N HIS A 457 -28.85 -11.87 -12.02
CA HIS A 457 -28.13 -11.43 -13.22
C HIS A 457 -26.61 -11.36 -13.04
N CYS A 458 -26.16 -11.12 -11.80
CA CYS A 458 -24.74 -10.82 -11.52
C CYS A 458 -24.07 -11.85 -10.61
N ASP A 459 -24.85 -12.79 -10.06
CA ASP A 459 -24.39 -13.82 -9.12
C ASP A 459 -23.59 -13.30 -7.94
N VAL A 460 -23.96 -12.11 -7.46
CA VAL A 460 -23.44 -11.50 -6.24
C VAL A 460 -24.56 -11.32 -5.23
N SER A 461 -24.22 -11.29 -3.94
CA SER A 461 -25.22 -11.05 -2.88
C SER A 461 -25.88 -9.69 -3.03
N LEU A 462 -27.20 -9.63 -2.76
CA LEU A 462 -27.91 -8.36 -2.70
C LEU A 462 -27.64 -7.64 -1.37
N SER A 463 -27.51 -6.33 -1.43
CA SER A 463 -27.34 -5.48 -0.26
C SER A 463 -28.68 -5.01 0.29
N GLN A 464 -28.87 -5.09 1.62
CA GLN A 464 -30.05 -4.56 2.29
C GLN A 464 -29.98 -3.03 2.40
N HIS A 465 -31.03 -2.35 1.95
CA HIS A 465 -31.24 -0.91 2.07
C HIS A 465 -32.40 -0.55 3.02
N ALA A 466 -32.48 0.72 3.37
CA ALA A 466 -33.60 1.25 4.13
C ALA A 466 -34.93 0.95 3.43
N GLY A 467 -35.99 0.74 4.21
CA GLY A 467 -37.31 0.38 3.68
C GLY A 467 -37.45 -1.10 3.27
N GLY A 468 -36.52 -1.98 3.66
CA GLY A 468 -36.64 -3.43 3.41
C GLY A 468 -36.44 -3.82 1.95
N ARG A 469 -35.65 -3.06 1.19
CA ARG A 469 -35.24 -3.39 -0.19
C ARG A 469 -33.90 -4.08 -0.22
N MET A 470 -33.78 -5.05 -1.11
CA MET A 470 -32.54 -5.74 -1.45
C MET A 470 -32.10 -5.28 -2.83
N VAL A 471 -30.88 -4.76 -2.98
CA VAL A 471 -30.39 -4.08 -4.20
C VAL A 471 -29.08 -4.69 -4.69
N CYS A 472 -28.95 -4.89 -5.98
CA CYS A 472 -27.69 -5.20 -6.66
C CYS A 472 -27.00 -3.90 -7.13
N HIS A 473 -25.80 -3.65 -6.63
CA HIS A 473 -25.04 -2.45 -7.03
C HIS A 473 -24.28 -2.57 -8.37
N TYR A 474 -24.37 -3.72 -9.02
CA TYR A 474 -23.81 -3.90 -10.38
C TYR A 474 -24.84 -3.51 -11.43
N CYS A 475 -26.01 -4.16 -11.43
CA CYS A 475 -27.02 -3.99 -12.47
C CYS A 475 -28.23 -3.14 -12.03
N GLY A 476 -28.36 -2.78 -10.75
CA GLY A 476 -29.50 -2.04 -10.22
C GLY A 476 -30.75 -2.90 -9.99
N TYR A 477 -30.66 -4.24 -10.08
CA TYR A 477 -31.78 -5.13 -9.75
C TYR A 477 -32.24 -4.94 -8.31
N GLU A 478 -33.56 -4.82 -8.07
CA GLU A 478 -34.16 -4.66 -6.76
C GLU A 478 -35.27 -5.68 -6.50
N GLN A 479 -35.34 -6.14 -5.26
CA GLN A 479 -36.45 -6.94 -4.77
C GLN A 479 -36.78 -6.60 -3.31
N PRO A 480 -37.98 -6.88 -2.80
CA PRO A 480 -38.30 -6.74 -1.38
C PRO A 480 -37.56 -7.80 -0.56
N LEU A 481 -37.27 -7.45 0.72
CA LEU A 481 -36.70 -8.41 1.67
C LEU A 481 -37.75 -9.49 1.98
N PRO A 482 -37.47 -10.79 1.74
CA PRO A 482 -38.38 -11.86 2.08
C PRO A 482 -38.58 -11.97 3.62
N LYS A 483 -39.80 -12.25 4.06
CA LYS A 483 -40.11 -12.46 5.48
C LYS A 483 -39.66 -13.83 5.99
N ILE A 484 -39.59 -14.81 5.13
CA ILE A 484 -39.15 -16.18 5.37
C ILE A 484 -38.09 -16.58 4.32
N CYS A 485 -37.26 -17.52 4.67
CA CYS A 485 -36.25 -18.03 3.74
C CYS A 485 -36.88 -18.68 2.51
N PRO A 486 -36.57 -18.23 1.28
CA PRO A 486 -37.10 -18.83 0.06
C PRO A 486 -36.71 -20.31 -0.13
N SER A 487 -35.57 -20.72 0.45
CA SER A 487 -35.04 -22.07 0.31
C SER A 487 -35.61 -23.07 1.32
N CYS A 488 -35.73 -22.69 2.61
CA CYS A 488 -36.14 -23.65 3.67
C CYS A 488 -37.36 -23.22 4.52
N GLY A 489 -38.01 -22.09 4.21
CA GLY A 489 -39.15 -21.58 4.93
C GLY A 489 -38.86 -21.02 6.35
N SER A 490 -37.63 -21.05 6.81
CA SER A 490 -37.24 -20.59 8.14
C SER A 490 -37.42 -19.07 8.31
N LYS A 491 -37.77 -18.65 9.53
CA LYS A 491 -37.81 -17.22 9.93
C LYS A 491 -36.44 -16.64 10.34
N TYR A 492 -35.39 -17.47 10.37
CA TYR A 492 -34.04 -17.06 10.79
C TYR A 492 -33.24 -16.38 9.67
N LEU A 493 -33.88 -15.45 8.95
CA LEU A 493 -33.25 -14.56 7.97
C LEU A 493 -32.72 -13.31 8.66
N GLY A 494 -31.44 -12.97 8.43
CA GLY A 494 -30.87 -11.75 9.00
C GLY A 494 -29.38 -11.60 8.71
N GLY A 495 -28.89 -10.37 8.91
CA GLY A 495 -27.46 -10.09 8.86
C GLY A 495 -26.72 -10.48 10.14
N PHE A 496 -25.41 -10.68 10.03
CA PHE A 496 -24.57 -10.93 11.19
C PHE A 496 -24.32 -9.62 11.96
N LYS A 497 -24.63 -9.58 13.26
CA LYS A 497 -24.61 -8.35 14.08
C LYS A 497 -23.57 -8.35 15.21
N ALA A 498 -22.68 -9.34 15.30
CA ALA A 498 -21.66 -9.37 16.34
C ALA A 498 -20.41 -8.59 15.94
N GLY A 499 -19.91 -7.73 16.83
CA GLY A 499 -18.62 -7.06 16.72
C GLY A 499 -17.61 -7.65 17.70
N THR A 500 -16.35 -7.29 17.57
CA THR A 500 -15.24 -7.72 18.44
C THR A 500 -15.53 -7.47 19.92
N GLN A 501 -16.14 -6.35 20.26
CA GLN A 501 -16.55 -6.02 21.64
C GLN A 501 -17.55 -7.02 22.21
N LYS A 502 -18.57 -7.41 21.42
CA LYS A 502 -19.54 -8.42 21.86
C LYS A 502 -18.91 -9.80 22.03
N ILE A 503 -17.95 -10.13 21.16
CA ILE A 503 -17.20 -11.39 21.26
C ILE A 503 -16.34 -11.39 22.52
N GLU A 504 -15.65 -10.29 22.82
CA GLU A 504 -14.86 -10.10 24.05
C GLU A 504 -15.71 -10.37 25.29
N MET A 505 -16.89 -9.75 25.38
CA MET A 505 -17.83 -9.96 26.50
C MET A 505 -18.26 -11.42 26.62
N LEU A 506 -18.59 -12.09 25.51
CA LEU A 506 -18.99 -13.51 25.51
C LEU A 506 -17.85 -14.43 25.94
N VAL A 507 -16.62 -14.16 25.49
CA VAL A 507 -15.43 -14.92 25.88
C VAL A 507 -15.11 -14.72 27.35
N GLN A 508 -15.15 -13.50 27.86
CA GLN A 508 -14.94 -13.19 29.29
C GLN A 508 -16.00 -13.85 30.17
N GLN A 509 -17.27 -13.87 29.73
CA GLN A 509 -18.34 -14.53 30.45
C GLN A 509 -18.16 -16.06 30.49
N ARG A 510 -17.67 -16.67 29.40
CA ARG A 510 -17.49 -18.12 29.28
C ARG A 510 -16.19 -18.59 29.94
N PHE A 511 -15.15 -17.77 29.90
CA PHE A 511 -13.80 -18.04 30.44
C PHE A 511 -13.36 -16.90 31.38
N PRO A 512 -13.95 -16.74 32.55
CA PRO A 512 -13.71 -15.59 33.43
C PRO A 512 -12.27 -15.50 33.95
N GLN A 513 -11.51 -16.60 33.91
CA GLN A 513 -10.13 -16.65 34.36
C GLN A 513 -9.13 -16.28 33.24
N ALA A 514 -9.59 -16.21 31.97
CA ALA A 514 -8.72 -15.91 30.85
C ALA A 514 -8.48 -14.39 30.73
N ARG A 515 -7.24 -14.01 30.48
CA ARG A 515 -6.86 -12.62 30.16
C ARG A 515 -7.13 -12.38 28.68
N VAL A 516 -8.19 -11.63 28.42
CA VAL A 516 -8.64 -11.35 27.05
C VAL A 516 -8.16 -9.98 26.61
N MET A 517 -7.61 -9.89 25.41
CA MET A 517 -7.17 -8.66 24.78
C MET A 517 -7.84 -8.48 23.42
N ARG A 518 -8.22 -7.25 23.08
CA ARG A 518 -8.87 -6.92 21.81
C ARG A 518 -8.00 -6.01 20.97
N MET A 519 -7.93 -6.33 19.66
CA MET A 519 -7.19 -5.56 18.67
C MET A 519 -8.06 -5.31 17.43
N ASP A 520 -8.59 -4.12 17.34
CA ASP A 520 -9.40 -3.63 16.22
C ASP A 520 -9.13 -2.15 15.96
N PHE A 521 -9.84 -1.57 14.99
CA PHE A 521 -9.66 -0.17 14.62
C PHE A 521 -9.90 0.79 15.80
N ASP A 522 -10.85 0.47 16.70
CA ASP A 522 -11.19 1.35 17.84
C ASP A 522 -10.10 1.32 18.92
N THR A 523 -9.51 0.14 19.18
CA THR A 523 -8.45 -0.02 20.19
C THR A 523 -7.08 0.45 19.72
N THR A 524 -6.89 0.65 18.39
CA THR A 524 -5.60 1.00 17.78
C THR A 524 -5.53 2.43 17.24
N ARG A 525 -6.44 3.33 17.64
CA ARG A 525 -6.48 4.72 17.16
C ARG A 525 -5.30 5.57 17.62
N THR A 526 -4.71 5.29 18.75
CA THR A 526 -3.55 6.05 19.26
C THR A 526 -2.25 5.52 18.68
N LYS A 527 -1.26 6.41 18.49
CA LYS A 527 -0.03 6.17 17.74
C LYS A 527 0.71 4.90 18.15
N ASP A 528 0.73 4.54 19.43
CA ASP A 528 1.52 3.41 19.94
C ASP A 528 0.65 2.25 20.47
N ALA A 529 -0.69 2.36 20.39
CA ALA A 529 -1.59 1.34 20.93
C ALA A 529 -1.43 -0.01 20.21
N TYR A 530 -1.24 0.04 18.90
CA TYR A 530 -1.01 -1.15 18.09
C TYR A 530 0.22 -1.95 18.55
N GLU A 531 1.35 -1.28 18.70
CA GLU A 531 2.61 -1.90 19.13
C GLU A 531 2.53 -2.40 20.58
N LYS A 532 1.89 -1.64 21.48
CA LYS A 532 1.69 -2.05 22.87
C LYS A 532 0.87 -3.33 23.00
N ILE A 533 -0.24 -3.45 22.25
CA ILE A 533 -1.07 -4.65 22.26
C ILE A 533 -0.27 -5.87 21.79
N LEU A 534 0.51 -5.71 20.73
CA LEU A 534 1.32 -6.79 20.18
C LEU A 534 2.44 -7.22 21.13
N HIS A 535 3.14 -6.27 21.74
CA HIS A 535 4.17 -6.57 22.74
C HIS A 535 3.60 -7.28 23.97
N ALA A 536 2.47 -6.80 24.48
CA ALA A 536 1.80 -7.42 25.62
C ALA A 536 1.39 -8.87 25.31
N PHE A 537 0.81 -9.11 24.11
CA PHE A 537 0.45 -10.45 23.70
C PHE A 537 1.68 -11.35 23.46
N ALA A 538 2.72 -10.84 22.82
CA ALA A 538 3.98 -11.56 22.61
C ALA A 538 4.66 -11.95 23.94
N ASN A 539 4.57 -11.09 24.96
CA ASN A 539 5.07 -11.32 26.30
C ASN A 539 4.15 -12.20 27.17
N GLN A 540 3.09 -12.79 26.58
CA GLN A 540 2.13 -13.66 27.28
C GLN A 540 1.37 -12.94 28.41
N GLU A 541 1.17 -11.62 28.31
CA GLU A 541 0.36 -10.85 29.24
C GLU A 541 -1.15 -11.08 29.01
N ALA A 542 -1.53 -11.67 27.88
CA ALA A 542 -2.88 -12.11 27.56
C ALA A 542 -2.90 -13.53 27.00
N ASP A 543 -3.98 -14.28 27.29
CA ASP A 543 -4.18 -15.64 26.88
C ASP A 543 -4.97 -15.73 25.58
N ILE A 544 -5.90 -14.79 25.34
CA ILE A 544 -6.77 -14.76 24.18
C ILE A 544 -6.66 -13.38 23.51
N LEU A 545 -6.30 -13.37 22.23
CA LEU A 545 -6.33 -12.17 21.38
C LEU A 545 -7.53 -12.24 20.44
N ILE A 546 -8.46 -11.30 20.58
CA ILE A 546 -9.62 -11.15 19.68
C ILE A 546 -9.38 -9.99 18.74
N GLY A 547 -9.55 -10.23 17.44
CA GLY A 547 -9.37 -9.11 16.52
C GLY A 547 -9.86 -9.36 15.11
N THR A 548 -9.59 -8.35 14.27
CA THR A 548 -9.91 -8.37 12.86
C THR A 548 -8.65 -8.69 12.02
N GLN A 549 -8.64 -8.35 10.74
CA GLN A 549 -7.50 -8.62 9.85
C GLN A 549 -6.13 -8.14 10.38
N MET A 550 -6.11 -7.24 11.35
CA MET A 550 -4.87 -6.72 11.93
C MET A 550 -4.08 -7.79 12.70
N ILE A 551 -4.77 -8.78 13.32
CA ILE A 551 -4.10 -9.83 14.11
C ILE A 551 -3.48 -10.93 13.25
N VAL A 552 -3.94 -11.10 12.02
CA VAL A 552 -3.44 -12.17 11.13
C VAL A 552 -2.26 -11.73 10.27
N LYS A 553 -1.88 -10.45 10.31
CA LYS A 553 -0.83 -9.87 9.44
C LYS A 553 0.43 -9.51 10.21
N GLY A 554 1.60 -9.86 9.65
CA GLY A 554 2.90 -9.30 10.02
C GLY A 554 3.51 -9.73 11.37
N HIS A 555 2.85 -10.62 12.16
CA HIS A 555 3.34 -10.99 13.49
C HIS A 555 3.54 -12.48 13.64
N ASP A 556 4.53 -12.83 14.44
CA ASP A 556 4.82 -14.20 14.79
C ASP A 556 4.68 -14.39 16.30
N PHE A 557 3.74 -15.27 16.71
CA PHE A 557 3.47 -15.59 18.09
C PHE A 557 3.69 -17.08 18.33
N PRO A 558 4.87 -17.50 18.79
CA PRO A 558 5.21 -18.91 18.90
C PRO A 558 4.30 -19.71 19.83
N ASN A 559 3.66 -19.04 20.82
CA ASN A 559 2.80 -19.70 21.80
C ASN A 559 1.32 -19.82 21.36
N VAL A 560 0.97 -19.29 20.18
CA VAL A 560 -0.38 -19.44 19.61
C VAL A 560 -0.53 -20.81 18.98
N THR A 561 -1.28 -21.67 19.62
CA THR A 561 -1.55 -23.05 19.18
C THR A 561 -2.99 -23.26 18.68
N LEU A 562 -3.90 -22.32 18.94
CA LEU A 562 -5.28 -22.36 18.48
C LEU A 562 -5.68 -21.06 17.79
N VAL A 563 -6.23 -21.18 16.59
CA VAL A 563 -6.87 -20.06 15.86
C VAL A 563 -8.33 -20.41 15.59
N GLY A 564 -9.25 -19.57 16.09
CA GLY A 564 -10.69 -19.67 15.81
C GLY A 564 -11.13 -18.59 14.82
N VAL A 565 -11.65 -18.97 13.67
CA VAL A 565 -12.32 -18.07 12.73
C VAL A 565 -13.82 -18.09 13.02
N LEU A 566 -14.37 -16.96 13.47
CA LEU A 566 -15.71 -16.94 14.09
C LEU A 566 -16.89 -16.84 13.10
N ALA A 567 -16.70 -16.33 11.92
CA ALA A 567 -17.75 -16.21 10.91
C ALA A 567 -17.12 -16.02 9.53
N ALA A 568 -16.75 -17.10 8.89
CA ALA A 568 -16.14 -17.08 7.55
C ALA A 568 -17.09 -16.47 6.50
N ASP A 569 -18.39 -16.66 6.67
CA ASP A 569 -19.44 -16.16 5.77
C ASP A 569 -19.43 -14.64 5.60
N MET A 570 -18.93 -13.89 6.57
CA MET A 570 -18.91 -12.43 6.50
C MET A 570 -18.05 -11.89 5.35
N SER A 571 -17.01 -12.61 4.95
CA SER A 571 -16.19 -12.26 3.79
C SER A 571 -16.68 -12.93 2.51
N LEU A 572 -17.27 -14.11 2.64
CA LEU A 572 -17.71 -14.93 1.52
C LEU A 572 -18.87 -14.29 0.75
N HIS A 573 -19.79 -13.67 1.47
CA HIS A 573 -21.00 -13.12 0.89
C HIS A 573 -21.01 -11.59 0.78
N VAL A 574 -19.84 -10.95 0.74
CA VAL A 574 -19.73 -9.54 0.35
C VAL A 574 -20.18 -9.43 -1.12
N PRO A 575 -20.96 -8.40 -1.50
CA PRO A 575 -21.38 -8.20 -2.89
C PRO A 575 -20.22 -7.73 -3.79
N ASP A 576 -19.24 -8.60 -4.00
CA ASP A 576 -18.00 -8.35 -4.72
C ASP A 576 -17.52 -9.68 -5.33
N PHE A 577 -17.16 -9.67 -6.61
CA PHE A 577 -16.66 -10.88 -7.29
C PHE A 577 -15.33 -11.41 -6.73
N HIS A 578 -14.60 -10.62 -5.94
CA HIS A 578 -13.40 -11.08 -5.21
C HIS A 578 -13.72 -11.73 -3.85
N ALA A 579 -14.99 -11.89 -3.48
CA ALA A 579 -15.36 -12.34 -2.14
C ALA A 579 -14.75 -13.70 -1.79
N SER A 580 -14.84 -14.67 -2.71
CA SER A 580 -14.25 -16.01 -2.53
C SER A 580 -12.72 -15.97 -2.42
N GLU A 581 -12.07 -15.20 -3.28
CA GLU A 581 -10.60 -15.01 -3.25
C GLU A 581 -10.14 -14.42 -1.92
N ARG A 582 -10.77 -13.34 -1.49
CA ARG A 582 -10.42 -12.69 -0.20
C ARG A 582 -10.69 -13.60 0.98
N THR A 583 -11.78 -14.37 0.91
CA THR A 583 -12.10 -15.34 1.97
C THR A 583 -11.04 -16.41 2.05
N PHE A 584 -10.67 -17.02 0.94
CA PHE A 584 -9.58 -17.99 0.87
C PHE A 584 -8.27 -17.42 1.42
N GLN A 585 -7.85 -16.24 0.97
CA GLN A 585 -6.62 -15.57 1.41
C GLN A 585 -6.62 -15.33 2.94
N LEU A 586 -7.71 -14.79 3.47
CA LEU A 586 -7.83 -14.49 4.88
C LEU A 586 -7.87 -15.74 5.76
N LEU A 587 -8.60 -16.78 5.33
CA LEU A 587 -8.67 -18.05 6.06
C LEU A 587 -7.30 -18.74 6.09
N THR A 588 -6.64 -18.83 4.94
CA THR A 588 -5.30 -19.43 4.83
C THR A 588 -4.26 -18.66 5.66
N GLN A 589 -4.31 -17.33 5.67
CA GLN A 589 -3.45 -16.52 6.52
C GLN A 589 -3.73 -16.74 8.01
N ALA A 590 -5.02 -16.79 8.39
CA ALA A 590 -5.42 -17.00 9.79
C ALA A 590 -5.00 -18.40 10.28
N VAL A 591 -5.33 -19.43 9.52
CA VAL A 591 -4.91 -20.83 9.81
C VAL A 591 -3.39 -20.91 9.94
N GLY A 592 -2.66 -20.28 9.02
CA GLY A 592 -1.19 -20.27 9.02
C GLY A 592 -0.53 -19.57 10.22
N ARG A 593 -1.30 -18.95 11.14
CA ARG A 593 -0.78 -18.37 12.39
C ARG A 593 -0.64 -19.39 13.51
N ALA A 594 -1.40 -20.47 13.48
CA ALA A 594 -1.30 -21.53 14.50
C ALA A 594 -0.02 -22.34 14.34
N GLY A 595 0.58 -22.76 15.47
CA GLY A 595 1.68 -23.72 15.51
C GLY A 595 2.99 -23.24 14.87
N ARG A 596 3.35 -21.98 15.05
CA ARG A 596 4.67 -21.47 14.62
C ARG A 596 5.78 -21.76 15.62
N GLY A 597 5.43 -22.11 16.85
CA GLY A 597 6.35 -22.51 17.89
C GLY A 597 6.73 -23.98 17.82
N LYS A 598 6.99 -24.59 18.97
CA LYS A 598 7.35 -26.01 19.10
C LYS A 598 6.12 -26.92 19.04
N GLU A 599 4.97 -26.44 19.50
CA GLU A 599 3.73 -27.21 19.60
C GLU A 599 2.95 -27.17 18.27
N PRO A 600 2.26 -28.28 17.91
CA PRO A 600 1.42 -28.33 16.74
C PRO A 600 0.23 -27.34 16.86
N GLY A 601 -0.11 -26.69 15.76
CA GLY A 601 -1.21 -25.74 15.70
C GLY A 601 -2.50 -26.40 15.26
N GLN A 602 -3.63 -25.88 15.78
CA GLN A 602 -4.97 -26.21 15.31
C GLN A 602 -5.73 -24.95 14.91
N ALA A 603 -6.60 -25.08 13.93
CA ALA A 603 -7.49 -24.01 13.51
C ALA A 603 -8.93 -24.53 13.41
N VAL A 604 -9.90 -23.68 13.75
CA VAL A 604 -11.31 -23.96 13.60
C VAL A 604 -11.96 -22.86 12.76
N ILE A 605 -12.54 -23.23 11.63
CA ILE A 605 -13.31 -22.33 10.76
C ILE A 605 -14.79 -22.57 11.01
N GLN A 606 -15.49 -21.60 11.57
CA GLN A 606 -16.93 -21.66 11.80
C GLN A 606 -17.68 -20.96 10.65
N THR A 607 -18.66 -21.64 10.06
CA THR A 607 -19.39 -21.15 8.88
C THR A 607 -20.81 -21.71 8.80
N TYR A 608 -21.70 -20.99 8.11
CA TYR A 608 -23.03 -21.48 7.70
C TYR A 608 -23.01 -22.12 6.29
N ASP A 609 -21.87 -22.06 5.58
CA ASP A 609 -21.69 -22.63 4.24
C ASP A 609 -20.40 -23.47 4.18
N PRO A 610 -20.36 -24.61 4.91
CA PRO A 610 -19.16 -25.44 5.02
C PRO A 610 -18.71 -26.06 3.70
N ASP A 611 -19.63 -26.25 2.76
CA ASP A 611 -19.36 -26.93 1.48
C ASP A 611 -18.79 -25.98 0.41
N HIS A 612 -18.72 -24.68 0.71
CA HIS A 612 -18.21 -23.70 -0.25
C HIS A 612 -16.73 -23.95 -0.57
N PHE A 613 -16.39 -23.96 -1.85
CA PHE A 613 -15.05 -24.32 -2.34
C PHE A 613 -13.92 -23.49 -1.70
N ALA A 614 -14.12 -22.17 -1.48
CA ALA A 614 -13.12 -21.31 -0.88
C ALA A 614 -12.84 -21.69 0.59
N ILE A 615 -13.82 -22.25 1.32
CA ILE A 615 -13.66 -22.72 2.69
C ILE A 615 -12.95 -24.07 2.70
N GLN A 616 -13.39 -25.02 1.85
CA GLN A 616 -12.78 -26.34 1.79
C GLN A 616 -11.33 -26.30 1.33
N THR A 617 -11.02 -25.51 0.30
CA THR A 617 -9.65 -25.37 -0.18
C THR A 617 -8.77 -24.59 0.83
N ALA A 618 -9.33 -23.63 1.59
CA ALA A 618 -8.61 -22.96 2.67
C ALA A 618 -8.31 -23.89 3.85
N LYS A 619 -9.23 -24.81 4.18
CA LYS A 619 -9.02 -25.88 5.17
C LYS A 619 -7.81 -26.72 4.81
N GLU A 620 -7.70 -27.16 3.55
CA GLU A 620 -6.58 -27.95 3.04
C GLU A 620 -5.35 -27.09 2.69
N GLN A 621 -5.47 -25.77 2.75
CA GLN A 621 -4.45 -24.78 2.30
C GLN A 621 -4.01 -25.03 0.83
N ASP A 622 -4.92 -25.55 0.01
CA ASP A 622 -4.68 -25.88 -1.40
C ASP A 622 -5.05 -24.70 -2.30
N TYR A 623 -4.06 -23.88 -2.62
CA TYR A 623 -4.23 -22.74 -3.52
C TYR A 623 -4.54 -23.18 -4.97
N ASP A 624 -3.98 -24.29 -5.44
CA ASP A 624 -4.16 -24.73 -6.82
C ASP A 624 -5.60 -25.21 -7.08
N ALA A 625 -6.17 -25.96 -6.12
CA ALA A 625 -7.57 -26.36 -6.16
C ALA A 625 -8.51 -25.13 -6.07
N PHE A 626 -8.18 -24.16 -5.22
CA PHE A 626 -8.91 -22.89 -5.15
C PHE A 626 -8.88 -22.15 -6.49
N TYR A 627 -7.67 -21.90 -7.02
CA TYR A 627 -7.50 -21.16 -8.27
C TYR A 627 -8.26 -21.79 -9.44
N LYS A 628 -8.23 -23.12 -9.57
CA LYS A 628 -8.91 -23.85 -10.62
C LYS A 628 -10.42 -23.59 -10.64
N GLN A 629 -11.05 -23.54 -9.48
CA GLN A 629 -12.49 -23.27 -9.36
C GLN A 629 -12.79 -21.78 -9.56
N GLU A 630 -12.03 -20.90 -8.93
CA GLU A 630 -12.22 -19.47 -9.04
C GLU A 630 -12.04 -18.95 -10.47
N ILE A 631 -11.01 -19.40 -11.19
CA ILE A 631 -10.78 -18.95 -12.58
C ILE A 631 -11.85 -19.44 -13.55
N ALA A 632 -12.43 -20.63 -13.31
CA ALA A 632 -13.55 -21.13 -14.08
C ALA A 632 -14.80 -20.25 -13.88
N TYR A 633 -15.09 -19.88 -12.65
CA TYR A 633 -16.16 -18.95 -12.29
C TYR A 633 -15.98 -17.58 -12.96
N ARG A 634 -14.77 -16.99 -12.87
CA ARG A 634 -14.47 -15.68 -13.48
C ARG A 634 -14.56 -15.71 -15.01
N ARG A 635 -14.19 -16.83 -15.62
CA ARG A 635 -14.33 -17.02 -17.07
C ARG A 635 -15.80 -17.06 -17.49
N MET A 636 -16.64 -17.77 -16.76
CA MET A 636 -18.07 -17.90 -17.03
C MET A 636 -18.79 -16.54 -16.94
N LEU A 637 -18.42 -15.72 -15.95
CA LEU A 637 -19.07 -14.44 -15.65
C LEU A 637 -18.34 -13.21 -16.25
N ALA A 638 -17.35 -13.44 -17.09
CA ALA A 638 -16.54 -12.37 -17.71
C ALA A 638 -15.96 -11.39 -16.69
N TYR A 639 -15.30 -11.93 -15.64
CA TYR A 639 -14.60 -11.13 -14.62
C TYR A 639 -13.07 -11.15 -14.81
N PRO A 640 -12.36 -10.13 -14.27
CA PRO A 640 -10.90 -10.14 -14.21
C PRO A 640 -10.36 -11.40 -13.52
N PRO A 641 -9.22 -11.93 -13.97
CA PRO A 641 -8.31 -11.42 -15.01
C PRO A 641 -8.61 -11.89 -16.43
N VAL A 642 -9.58 -12.78 -16.64
CA VAL A 642 -9.92 -13.33 -17.95
C VAL A 642 -10.51 -12.25 -18.86
N TRP A 643 -11.38 -11.44 -18.29
CA TRP A 643 -11.83 -10.18 -18.87
C TRP A 643 -11.24 -9.02 -18.07
N GLN A 644 -11.36 -7.80 -18.59
CA GLN A 644 -10.96 -6.59 -17.91
C GLN A 644 -12.23 -5.80 -17.55
N LEU A 645 -12.18 -5.05 -16.45
CA LEU A 645 -13.31 -4.29 -15.94
C LEU A 645 -12.93 -2.81 -15.83
N LEU A 646 -13.78 -1.95 -16.38
CA LEU A 646 -13.71 -0.50 -16.16
C LEU A 646 -14.97 -0.06 -15.44
N LEU A 647 -14.80 0.54 -14.28
CA LEU A 647 -15.86 1.20 -13.52
C LEU A 647 -15.78 2.72 -13.76
N ILE A 648 -16.88 3.28 -14.24
CA ILE A 648 -17.03 4.73 -14.46
C ILE A 648 -17.91 5.26 -13.33
N HIS A 649 -17.36 6.16 -12.51
CA HIS A 649 -18.07 6.85 -11.44
C HIS A 649 -18.55 8.20 -11.94
N CYS A 650 -19.86 8.45 -11.84
CA CYS A 650 -20.47 9.76 -12.06
C CYS A 650 -20.91 10.32 -10.71
N THR A 651 -20.39 11.48 -10.31
CA THR A 651 -20.67 12.08 -9.00
C THR A 651 -21.05 13.54 -9.14
N GLY A 652 -22.09 13.97 -8.39
CA GLY A 652 -22.57 15.35 -8.42
C GLY A 652 -23.45 15.68 -7.22
N THR A 653 -23.65 16.95 -6.96
CA THR A 653 -24.48 17.43 -5.83
C THR A 653 -25.99 17.42 -6.13
N ASP A 654 -26.37 17.37 -7.40
CA ASP A 654 -27.77 17.27 -7.84
C ASP A 654 -28.06 15.85 -8.32
N PRO A 655 -29.07 15.15 -7.71
CA PRO A 655 -29.38 13.76 -8.06
C PRO A 655 -29.93 13.61 -9.47
N GLN A 656 -30.73 14.60 -9.96
CA GLN A 656 -31.34 14.53 -11.28
C GLN A 656 -30.29 14.75 -12.37
N VAL A 657 -29.43 15.76 -12.21
CA VAL A 657 -28.35 16.08 -13.13
C VAL A 657 -27.35 14.91 -13.18
N THR A 658 -26.99 14.32 -12.03
CA THR A 658 -26.07 13.18 -11.95
C THR A 658 -26.64 11.93 -12.64
N THR A 659 -27.94 11.67 -12.45
CA THR A 659 -28.62 10.54 -13.10
C THR A 659 -28.74 10.75 -14.61
N ALA A 660 -29.10 11.96 -15.06
CA ALA A 660 -29.18 12.28 -16.47
C ALA A 660 -27.82 12.17 -17.18
N ALA A 661 -26.76 12.68 -16.56
CA ALA A 661 -25.39 12.55 -17.07
C ALA A 661 -24.95 11.08 -17.18
N ALA A 662 -25.24 10.25 -16.18
CA ALA A 662 -24.91 8.83 -16.21
C ALA A 662 -25.68 8.08 -17.32
N ARG A 663 -26.94 8.43 -17.56
CA ARG A 663 -27.75 7.87 -18.66
C ARG A 663 -27.23 8.29 -20.04
N ASP A 664 -26.96 9.60 -20.24
CA ASP A 664 -26.38 10.09 -21.51
C ASP A 664 -25.05 9.40 -21.83
N LEU A 665 -24.24 9.16 -20.78
CA LEU A 665 -22.98 8.46 -20.94
C LEU A 665 -23.17 6.98 -21.32
N ALA A 666 -24.11 6.29 -20.68
CA ALA A 666 -24.42 4.89 -20.99
C ALA A 666 -24.99 4.75 -22.44
N GLU A 667 -25.91 5.64 -22.85
CA GLU A 667 -26.45 5.67 -24.21
C GLU A 667 -25.36 5.95 -25.25
N PHE A 668 -24.43 6.85 -24.96
CA PHE A 668 -23.30 7.12 -25.82
C PHE A 668 -22.41 5.88 -25.96
N LEU A 669 -22.10 5.19 -24.86
CA LEU A 669 -21.30 3.97 -24.87
C LEU A 669 -22.01 2.84 -25.62
N HIS A 670 -23.31 2.66 -25.45
CA HIS A 670 -24.08 1.68 -26.24
C HIS A 670 -23.95 1.93 -27.75
N ARG A 671 -24.07 3.19 -28.19
CA ARG A 671 -23.87 3.55 -29.61
C ARG A 671 -22.46 3.23 -30.11
N VAL A 672 -21.43 3.55 -29.31
CA VAL A 672 -20.02 3.26 -29.65
C VAL A 672 -19.80 1.74 -29.78
N ILE A 673 -20.35 0.96 -28.85
CA ILE A 673 -20.22 -0.51 -28.84
C ILE A 673 -20.90 -1.09 -30.07
N SER A 674 -22.13 -0.68 -30.39
CA SER A 674 -22.89 -1.16 -31.54
C SER A 674 -22.20 -0.87 -32.89
N GLN A 675 -21.52 0.28 -32.99
CA GLN A 675 -20.79 0.65 -34.21
C GLN A 675 -19.47 -0.10 -34.40
N LYS A 676 -18.79 -0.47 -33.30
CA LYS A 676 -17.46 -1.07 -33.36
C LYS A 676 -17.46 -2.58 -33.42
N GLY A 677 -18.63 -3.25 -33.25
CA GLY A 677 -18.76 -4.71 -33.31
C GLY A 677 -17.85 -5.46 -32.33
N LYS A 678 -17.40 -4.82 -31.27
CA LYS A 678 -16.46 -5.38 -30.30
C LYS A 678 -17.21 -6.14 -29.21
N ASN A 679 -16.58 -7.20 -28.71
CA ASN A 679 -17.08 -7.98 -27.59
C ASN A 679 -16.92 -7.19 -26.28
N ILE A 680 -17.81 -6.21 -26.05
CA ILE A 680 -17.83 -5.33 -24.88
C ILE A 680 -19.20 -5.47 -24.22
N MET A 681 -19.21 -5.71 -22.92
CA MET A 681 -20.43 -5.73 -22.11
C MET A 681 -20.54 -4.41 -21.33
N LEU A 682 -21.72 -3.81 -21.33
CA LEU A 682 -22.04 -2.61 -20.55
C LEU A 682 -23.14 -2.96 -19.54
N VAL A 683 -22.94 -2.58 -18.26
CA VAL A 683 -23.87 -2.85 -17.18
C VAL A 683 -24.10 -1.54 -16.39
N GLY A 684 -25.34 -1.24 -16.08
CA GLY A 684 -25.75 0.02 -15.44
C GLY A 684 -26.32 1.02 -16.47
N PRO A 685 -26.57 2.30 -16.07
CA PRO A 685 -26.13 2.93 -14.83
C PRO A 685 -26.92 2.45 -13.60
N ALA A 686 -26.23 2.28 -12.47
CA ALA A 686 -26.80 1.90 -11.18
C ALA A 686 -26.35 2.87 -10.07
N ASP A 687 -27.02 2.81 -8.91
CA ASP A 687 -26.52 3.47 -7.72
C ASP A 687 -25.26 2.78 -7.19
N ALA A 688 -24.25 3.55 -6.77
CA ALA A 688 -23.11 3.00 -6.03
C ALA A 688 -23.59 2.36 -4.71
N SER A 689 -22.79 1.47 -4.11
CA SER A 689 -23.08 0.81 -2.83
C SER A 689 -23.46 1.78 -1.70
N ILE A 690 -22.87 2.98 -1.73
CA ILE A 690 -23.33 4.12 -0.97
C ILE A 690 -23.73 5.19 -1.97
N ALA A 691 -25.03 5.31 -2.21
CA ALA A 691 -25.57 6.20 -3.23
C ALA A 691 -25.34 7.70 -2.96
N LYS A 692 -25.13 8.09 -1.69
CA LYS A 692 -24.90 9.48 -1.28
C LYS A 692 -23.89 9.55 -0.13
N ILE A 693 -22.85 10.38 -0.28
CA ILE A 693 -21.87 10.69 0.78
C ILE A 693 -21.67 12.21 0.81
N SER A 694 -21.83 12.85 1.98
CA SER A 694 -21.61 14.30 2.16
C SER A 694 -22.31 15.13 1.07
N ASP A 695 -23.60 14.84 0.83
CA ASP A 695 -24.46 15.47 -0.19
C ASP A 695 -24.01 15.30 -1.65
N VAL A 696 -23.07 14.40 -1.92
CA VAL A 696 -22.67 14.01 -3.26
C VAL A 696 -23.34 12.70 -3.65
N TYR A 697 -24.16 12.72 -4.70
CA TYR A 697 -24.81 11.55 -5.28
C TYR A 697 -23.87 10.81 -6.21
N ARG A 698 -23.98 9.47 -6.25
CA ARG A 698 -23.01 8.60 -6.90
C ARG A 698 -23.71 7.57 -7.78
N LYS A 699 -23.42 7.59 -9.08
CA LYS A 699 -23.85 6.59 -10.07
C LYS A 699 -22.65 5.88 -10.64
N VAL A 700 -22.82 4.63 -11.04
CA VAL A 700 -21.78 3.76 -11.57
C VAL A 700 -22.22 3.12 -12.88
N ILE A 701 -21.26 2.95 -13.80
CA ILE A 701 -21.41 2.22 -15.05
C ILE A 701 -20.24 1.26 -15.14
N TYR A 702 -20.49 0.00 -15.44
CA TYR A 702 -19.47 -1.03 -15.61
C TYR A 702 -19.31 -1.37 -17.08
N MET A 703 -18.06 -1.45 -17.53
CA MET A 703 -17.70 -1.95 -18.85
C MET A 703 -16.77 -3.14 -18.70
N LYS A 704 -17.06 -4.24 -19.38
CA LYS A 704 -16.20 -5.43 -19.44
C LYS A 704 -15.74 -5.66 -20.87
N ALA A 705 -14.47 -5.98 -21.05
CA ALA A 705 -13.90 -6.35 -22.35
C ALA A 705 -12.75 -7.37 -22.16
N PRO A 706 -12.45 -8.23 -23.13
CA PRO A 706 -11.32 -9.16 -23.05
C PRO A 706 -9.98 -8.44 -22.93
N GLU A 707 -9.83 -7.30 -23.59
CA GLU A 707 -8.57 -6.56 -23.70
C GLU A 707 -8.60 -5.24 -22.94
N TYR A 708 -7.56 -4.99 -22.13
CA TYR A 708 -7.38 -3.74 -21.39
C TYR A 708 -7.34 -2.51 -22.33
N ALA A 709 -6.63 -2.61 -23.45
CA ALA A 709 -6.50 -1.52 -24.43
C ALA A 709 -7.86 -1.08 -25.00
N THR A 710 -8.82 -2.00 -25.12
CA THR A 710 -10.18 -1.69 -25.55
C THR A 710 -10.89 -0.79 -24.56
N LEU A 711 -10.76 -1.06 -23.26
CA LEU A 711 -11.34 -0.21 -22.20
C LEU A 711 -10.65 1.16 -22.11
N VAL A 712 -9.32 1.23 -22.30
CA VAL A 712 -8.59 2.51 -22.40
C VAL A 712 -9.10 3.34 -23.57
N ALA A 713 -9.29 2.73 -24.75
CA ALA A 713 -9.86 3.44 -25.90
C ALA A 713 -11.29 3.95 -25.66
N CYS A 714 -12.12 3.18 -24.93
CA CYS A 714 -13.46 3.64 -24.52
C CYS A 714 -13.38 4.81 -23.54
N LYS A 715 -12.48 4.72 -22.56
CA LYS A 715 -12.20 5.83 -21.62
C LYS A 715 -11.81 7.09 -22.39
N ASP A 716 -10.91 7.03 -23.38
CA ASP A 716 -10.50 8.19 -24.18
C ASP A 716 -11.68 8.83 -24.94
N LEU A 717 -12.65 8.01 -25.41
CA LEU A 717 -13.86 8.50 -26.04
C LEU A 717 -14.78 9.21 -25.04
N VAL A 718 -14.91 8.65 -23.84
CA VAL A 718 -15.68 9.26 -22.74
C VAL A 718 -15.06 10.60 -22.33
N GLU A 719 -13.75 10.68 -22.15
CA GLU A 719 -13.05 11.95 -21.84
C GLU A 719 -13.31 13.02 -22.90
N ARG A 720 -13.27 12.66 -24.19
CA ARG A 720 -13.59 13.59 -25.28
C ARG A 720 -15.05 14.05 -25.24
N LYS A 721 -16.01 13.15 -24.95
CA LYS A 721 -17.42 13.51 -24.83
C LYS A 721 -17.65 14.50 -23.68
N ILE A 722 -17.04 14.24 -22.53
CA ILE A 722 -17.15 15.10 -21.33
C ILE A 722 -16.62 16.50 -21.63
N LYS A 723 -15.46 16.61 -22.28
CA LYS A 723 -14.84 17.91 -22.63
C LYS A 723 -15.73 18.77 -23.53
N ASN A 724 -16.48 18.14 -24.40
CA ASN A 724 -17.27 18.82 -25.45
C ASN A 724 -18.76 18.99 -25.07
N ASN A 725 -19.17 18.60 -23.86
CA ASN A 725 -20.61 18.64 -23.49
C ASN A 725 -20.82 19.32 -22.11
N SER A 726 -21.59 20.38 -22.11
CA SER A 726 -21.91 21.17 -20.91
C SER A 726 -22.74 20.42 -19.86
N THR A 727 -23.41 19.33 -20.22
CA THR A 727 -24.14 18.45 -19.27
C THR A 727 -23.27 17.97 -18.14
N PHE A 728 -21.95 17.80 -18.41
CA PHE A 728 -20.97 17.32 -17.41
C PHE A 728 -20.29 18.44 -16.62
N SER A 729 -20.68 19.69 -16.75
CA SER A 729 -20.03 20.82 -16.06
C SER A 729 -20.09 20.70 -14.53
N ASN A 730 -21.19 20.13 -14.00
CA ASN A 730 -21.43 19.94 -12.56
C ASN A 730 -21.37 18.46 -12.12
N VAL A 731 -20.88 17.56 -12.99
CA VAL A 731 -20.74 16.13 -12.71
C VAL A 731 -19.28 15.75 -12.90
N SER A 732 -18.66 15.20 -11.83
CA SER A 732 -17.33 14.64 -11.91
C SER A 732 -17.41 13.18 -12.39
N VAL A 733 -16.66 12.88 -13.44
CA VAL A 733 -16.55 11.51 -13.97
C VAL A 733 -15.13 10.97 -13.69
N GLN A 734 -15.06 9.83 -13.05
CA GLN A 734 -13.77 9.17 -12.70
C GLN A 734 -13.76 7.73 -13.19
N PHE A 735 -12.57 7.24 -13.47
CA PHE A 735 -12.34 5.91 -14.00
C PHE A 735 -11.62 5.02 -12.98
N ASP A 736 -12.03 3.76 -12.89
CA ASP A 736 -11.37 2.75 -12.08
C ASP A 736 -11.26 1.44 -12.85
N PHE A 737 -10.04 1.12 -13.26
CA PHE A 737 -9.74 -0.12 -13.97
C PHE A 737 -9.48 -1.25 -12.98
N ASN A 738 -10.13 -2.40 -13.20
CA ASN A 738 -10.05 -3.58 -12.33
C ASN A 738 -10.14 -3.18 -10.85
N PRO A 739 -11.27 -2.57 -10.43
CA PRO A 739 -11.45 -2.12 -9.06
C PRO A 739 -11.37 -3.28 -8.09
N THR A 740 -10.69 -3.08 -6.97
CA THR A 740 -10.52 -4.10 -5.91
C THR A 740 -11.46 -3.92 -4.73
N SER A 741 -12.24 -2.85 -4.69
CA SER A 741 -13.21 -2.56 -3.62
C SER A 741 -14.17 -1.46 -4.07
N GLY A 742 -15.31 -1.35 -3.39
CA GLY A 742 -16.17 -0.16 -3.52
C GLY A 742 -17.29 -0.28 -4.55
N PHE A 743 -17.84 -1.47 -4.70
CA PHE A 743 -19.08 -1.69 -5.43
C PHE A 743 -20.30 -1.19 -4.66
#